data_98c19c7557e4dc7b97dbb842452d2fcf
#
_entry.id   98c19c7557e4dc7b97dbb842452d2fcf
#
_cell.length_a   1.000
_cell.length_b   1.000
_cell.length_c   1.000
_cell.angle_alpha   90.00
_cell.angle_beta   90.00
_cell.angle_gamma   90.00
#
_symmetry.space_group_name_H-M   'P 1'
#
loop_
_entity.id
_entity.type
_entity.pdbx_description
1 polymer ?
#
loop_
_entity_poly.entity_id
_entity_poly.type
_entity_poly.pdbx_seq_one_letter_code
_entity_poly.pdbx_strand_id
1 'polypeptide(L)'
;MVMIGQRRFIKGLAFGLLVLGLAAGIAAAQTDVPFQKPPKEILELADVAQPPRMITDRHHRYMIFLTRPNYKTLQELSELELRLAGIRVNPQNHNRARTMSYTTIALQEFPSGKPIAITGLPDDLRMEYVGFSPQGSYFSFIQVLKTGLELWFIELKSGQARRLSPPALSVILSYPYFWSPDERFIFAMKRLHTEPYVEEKELPTGPAVQEATGTKAAAWTYQDLLRNKQDEKRFDYFASRSIVRYALDGAEQPYLPPAVYKSGQLSPDGAFLLTETVHLPYSYQLPYNRFPARVEIFDLAGKKVVELCDKPLQDTIPVNFDAVEAGPRDHQWRDDTPATVVWCEAQDGGDPAKPAEIRDRLFQLPAPFNGEPRLLCGTKNRFAGITWGDGRTAVAQDYWWKTRNTKTYLIDPSGENPSPRVLFDMSSEELYGQPGNFVTALNAFGRYTLLFNKDKSKLYLQGEGYSPQGNRPFLDEYVAKTGKTRRLWRADGLKTYESIVDVLDIKSGTLLVRIEGPRTYPNYFVRRIDSKTPPRQLTFFENPFKSFEGVTKKMINYKREDGIDLRGILYLPAGYDPQKDGRLPMLMEAYPVEYKDKAAAGQIDDSPHRFVFLYWGSPVFWAARGYAVLENAAFPVVGQGKEEPNDTYIEQLVMDGKAAIDAVDRMGVVDPKRVGVMGHSYGAFMVANLLAHCDLFAAGIARSGAYNRSLTPFGFQAEERTYWQARDIYNRMSPFNYADKINEPLLLIHGDADNNPGTFTLQSERLFLAVKGLGGKARLVLLPYESHGYAARENILHMLWEMDSWLEKYVKGAK
;
A
#
# COMPACT_ATOMS: atom_id res chain seq x y z
N MET A 1 -79.61 -11.71 41.59
CA MET A 1 -80.52 -12.74 41.19
C MET A 1 -80.06 -13.35 39.92
N VAL A 2 -79.42 -14.38 40.05
CA VAL A 2 -79.59 -15.78 39.59
C VAL A 2 -78.79 -16.08 38.34
N MET A 3 -77.74 -16.86 38.58
CA MET A 3 -77.30 -18.08 37.90
C MET A 3 -77.75 -18.34 36.43
N ILE A 4 -76.83 -18.74 35.62
CA ILE A 4 -76.70 -19.76 34.58
C ILE A 4 -75.52 -19.37 33.72
N GLY A 5 -74.48 -20.10 33.46
CA GLY A 5 -74.16 -21.49 33.60
C GLY A 5 -72.76 -21.80 33.05
N GLN A 6 -72.00 -22.47 33.83
CA GLN A 6 -70.78 -23.17 33.39
C GLN A 6 -71.07 -24.20 32.32
N ARG A 7 -70.46 -23.97 31.14
CA ARG A 7 -70.09 -25.04 30.18
C ARG A 7 -69.63 -24.39 28.84
N ARG A 8 -68.44 -23.84 28.79
CA ARG A 8 -67.67 -23.60 27.54
C ARG A 8 -66.21 -23.27 27.85
N PHE A 9 -65.50 -24.08 28.59
CA PHE A 9 -64.11 -23.83 28.99
C PHE A 9 -63.19 -25.03 28.83
N ILE A 10 -63.44 -25.98 27.88
CA ILE A 10 -62.57 -27.14 27.66
C ILE A 10 -62.19 -27.32 26.16
N LYS A 11 -62.67 -26.51 25.24
CA LYS A 11 -62.20 -26.63 23.83
C LYS A 11 -61.28 -25.51 23.35
N GLY A 12 -60.85 -24.57 24.22
CA GLY A 12 -59.94 -23.50 23.85
C GLY A 12 -58.48 -23.77 24.22
N LEU A 13 -58.14 -24.77 25.03
CA LEU A 13 -56.76 -25.03 25.48
C LEU A 13 -55.94 -25.95 24.58
N ALA A 14 -56.58 -26.71 23.68
CA ALA A 14 -55.89 -27.60 22.76
C ALA A 14 -55.43 -26.93 21.46
N PHE A 15 -55.97 -25.75 21.09
CA PHE A 15 -55.56 -25.01 19.88
C PHE A 15 -54.49 -23.93 20.18
N GLY A 16 -54.32 -23.51 21.41
CA GLY A 16 -53.30 -22.53 21.83
C GLY A 16 -51.92 -23.16 22.00
N LEU A 17 -51.80 -24.45 22.23
CA LEU A 17 -50.52 -25.14 22.42
C LEU A 17 -49.92 -25.67 21.08
N LEU A 18 -50.73 -25.73 20.02
CA LEU A 18 -50.24 -26.13 18.68
C LEU A 18 -49.71 -24.95 17.85
N VAL A 19 -50.06 -23.70 18.24
CA VAL A 19 -49.58 -22.48 17.56
C VAL A 19 -48.31 -21.93 18.27
N LEU A 20 -48.09 -22.27 19.53
CA LEU A 20 -46.84 -21.94 20.25
C LEU A 20 -45.67 -22.89 19.94
N GLY A 21 -45.94 -24.05 19.34
CA GLY A 21 -44.90 -25.00 18.92
C GLY A 21 -44.32 -24.74 17.54
N LEU A 22 -44.90 -23.84 16.72
CA LEU A 22 -44.45 -23.53 15.37
C LEU A 22 -43.81 -22.13 15.27
N ALA A 23 -43.79 -21.35 16.36
CA ALA A 23 -43.12 -20.04 16.42
C ALA A 23 -41.79 -20.07 17.15
N ALA A 24 -41.27 -21.25 17.51
CA ALA A 24 -39.94 -21.43 18.11
C ALA A 24 -38.82 -21.70 17.07
N GLY A 25 -39.07 -21.32 15.83
CA GLY A 25 -38.06 -21.35 14.79
C GLY A 25 -37.88 -19.96 14.20
N ILE A 26 -36.69 -19.42 14.42
CA ILE A 26 -36.14 -18.20 13.80
C ILE A 26 -36.25 -16.94 14.70
N ALA A 27 -35.61 -16.96 15.82
CA ALA A 27 -34.77 -15.84 16.21
C ALA A 27 -33.34 -16.30 15.96
N ALA A 28 -32.83 -16.03 14.79
CA ALA A 28 -31.38 -16.01 14.61
C ALA A 28 -30.88 -14.85 15.47
N ALA A 29 -30.62 -15.15 16.75
CA ALA A 29 -30.02 -14.21 17.68
C ALA A 29 -28.71 -13.74 17.12
N GLN A 30 -28.44 -12.44 17.21
CA GLN A 30 -27.11 -11.91 17.19
C GLN A 30 -26.40 -12.60 18.36
N THR A 31 -25.54 -13.58 18.08
CA THR A 31 -24.78 -14.29 19.09
C THR A 31 -23.38 -13.72 19.11
N ASP A 32 -22.98 -13.13 20.23
CA ASP A 32 -21.56 -12.87 20.47
C ASP A 32 -20.83 -14.21 20.49
N VAL A 33 -20.09 -14.48 19.44
CA VAL A 33 -19.26 -15.68 19.33
C VAL A 33 -17.89 -15.30 19.91
N PRO A 34 -17.38 -16.00 20.95
CA PRO A 34 -16.04 -15.73 21.44
C PRO A 34 -15.01 -15.98 20.35
N PHE A 35 -13.85 -15.31 20.42
CA PHE A 35 -12.78 -15.52 19.45
C PHE A 35 -12.42 -17.00 19.30
N GLN A 36 -12.44 -17.45 18.06
CA GLN A 36 -12.09 -18.81 17.68
C GLN A 36 -10.72 -18.86 17.02
N LYS A 37 -10.14 -20.06 16.94
CA LYS A 37 -8.91 -20.32 16.20
C LYS A 37 -9.23 -21.22 15.02
N PRO A 38 -8.58 -21.04 13.87
CA PRO A 38 -8.73 -21.95 12.74
C PRO A 38 -8.17 -23.33 13.08
N PRO A 39 -8.47 -24.37 12.25
CA PRO A 39 -7.86 -25.67 12.35
C PRO A 39 -6.33 -25.60 12.42
N LYS A 40 -5.75 -26.65 13.01
CA LYS A 40 -4.29 -26.71 13.29
C LYS A 40 -3.45 -26.46 12.03
N GLU A 41 -3.84 -26.98 10.90
CA GLU A 41 -3.14 -26.87 9.61
C GLU A 41 -3.03 -25.42 9.14
N ILE A 42 -4.07 -24.60 9.37
CA ILE A 42 -4.06 -23.17 9.09
C ILE A 42 -3.31 -22.41 10.17
N LEU A 43 -3.55 -22.75 11.44
CA LEU A 43 -2.94 -22.06 12.58
C LEU A 43 -1.40 -22.12 12.56
N GLU A 44 -0.83 -23.29 12.25
CA GLU A 44 0.63 -23.48 12.14
C GLU A 44 1.26 -22.66 11.03
N LEU A 45 0.50 -22.27 10.00
CA LEU A 45 0.96 -21.42 8.90
C LEU A 45 0.72 -19.94 9.16
N ALA A 46 -0.42 -19.61 9.81
CA ALA A 46 -0.80 -18.21 10.06
C ALA A 46 0.01 -17.57 11.19
N ASP A 47 0.40 -18.34 12.19
CA ASP A 47 1.02 -17.85 13.44
C ASP A 47 2.53 -18.11 13.52
N VAL A 48 3.17 -18.43 12.40
CA VAL A 48 4.61 -18.71 12.35
C VAL A 48 5.44 -17.44 12.33
N ALA A 49 6.51 -17.38 13.15
CA ALA A 49 7.44 -16.26 13.15
C ALA A 49 8.15 -16.10 11.79
N GLN A 50 8.18 -14.87 11.28
CA GLN A 50 8.86 -14.56 10.02
C GLN A 50 10.36 -14.33 10.25
N PRO A 51 11.22 -14.74 9.29
CA PRO A 51 12.63 -14.39 9.31
C PRO A 51 12.88 -12.89 9.34
N PRO A 52 14.05 -12.45 9.86
CA PRO A 52 14.39 -11.04 9.93
C PRO A 52 14.44 -10.37 8.55
N ARG A 53 14.07 -9.09 8.51
CA ARG A 53 14.36 -8.23 7.36
C ARG A 53 15.83 -7.83 7.39
N MET A 54 16.57 -8.11 6.32
CA MET A 54 17.92 -7.61 6.13
C MET A 54 17.91 -6.26 5.41
N ILE A 55 18.68 -5.31 5.91
CA ILE A 55 18.99 -4.04 5.25
C ILE A 55 20.51 -3.79 5.32
N THR A 56 21.06 -3.14 4.29
CA THR A 56 22.49 -2.77 4.23
C THR A 56 22.67 -1.28 4.36
N ASP A 57 23.78 -0.83 4.91
CA ASP A 57 24.13 0.58 4.87
C ASP A 57 24.47 1.00 3.41
N ARG A 58 24.36 2.31 3.15
CA ARG A 58 24.54 2.89 1.81
C ARG A 58 25.92 2.65 1.18
N HIS A 59 26.93 2.36 2.00
CA HIS A 59 28.30 2.10 1.59
C HIS A 59 28.67 0.61 1.59
N HIS A 60 27.68 -0.26 1.84
CA HIS A 60 27.82 -1.73 1.88
C HIS A 60 28.96 -2.19 2.83
N ARG A 61 29.00 -1.63 4.05
CA ARG A 61 29.94 -2.02 5.10
C ARG A 61 29.29 -2.85 6.20
N TYR A 62 27.98 -2.67 6.38
CA TYR A 62 27.20 -3.29 7.45
C TYR A 62 25.89 -3.87 6.96
N MET A 63 25.44 -4.94 7.63
CA MET A 63 24.10 -5.54 7.48
C MET A 63 23.38 -5.43 8.81
N ILE A 64 22.13 -5.02 8.78
CA ILE A 64 21.22 -5.01 9.94
C ILE A 64 20.07 -5.95 9.67
N PHE A 65 19.74 -6.75 10.68
CA PHE A 65 18.63 -7.69 10.69
C PHE A 65 17.61 -7.24 11.71
N LEU A 66 16.37 -7.02 11.25
CA LEU A 66 15.27 -6.48 12.05
C LEU A 66 14.11 -7.49 12.09
N THR A 67 13.62 -7.83 13.29
CA THR A 67 12.45 -8.69 13.45
C THR A 67 11.31 -7.90 14.09
N ARG A 68 10.09 -8.19 13.67
CA ARG A 68 8.87 -7.66 14.26
C ARG A 68 7.84 -8.80 14.42
N PRO A 69 6.85 -8.67 15.33
CA PRO A 69 5.71 -9.58 15.37
C PRO A 69 4.96 -9.59 14.03
N ASN A 70 4.31 -10.70 13.70
CA ASN A 70 3.45 -10.77 12.49
C ASN A 70 2.20 -9.92 12.64
N TYR A 71 1.67 -9.85 13.85
CA TYR A 71 0.39 -9.24 14.18
C TYR A 71 0.52 -8.38 15.43
N LYS A 72 -0.39 -7.43 15.57
CA LYS A 72 -0.69 -6.78 16.85
C LYS A 72 -1.53 -7.70 17.72
N THR A 73 -1.63 -7.36 19.00
CA THR A 73 -2.70 -7.89 19.87
C THR A 73 -3.96 -7.05 19.73
N LEU A 74 -5.11 -7.62 20.04
CA LEU A 74 -6.38 -6.87 20.09
C LEU A 74 -6.30 -5.74 21.14
N GLN A 75 -5.58 -5.96 22.23
CA GLN A 75 -5.36 -4.95 23.27
C GLN A 75 -4.62 -3.73 22.72
N GLU A 76 -3.53 -3.93 21.94
CA GLU A 76 -2.82 -2.83 21.29
C GLU A 76 -3.70 -2.11 20.26
N LEU A 77 -4.58 -2.83 19.54
CA LEU A 77 -5.48 -2.24 18.56
C LEU A 77 -6.63 -1.45 19.21
N SER A 78 -6.99 -1.80 20.44
CA SER A 78 -8.04 -1.12 21.24
C SER A 78 -7.54 0.15 21.95
N GLU A 79 -6.25 0.50 21.86
CA GLU A 79 -5.73 1.74 22.43
C GLU A 79 -6.47 2.96 21.86
N LEU A 80 -6.61 3.99 22.69
CA LEU A 80 -7.28 5.22 22.29
C LEU A 80 -6.60 5.83 21.06
N GLU A 81 -7.39 6.04 20.02
CA GLU A 81 -6.96 6.79 18.84
C GLU A 81 -7.86 8.01 18.60
N LEU A 82 -7.27 9.12 18.25
CA LEU A 82 -7.97 10.31 17.77
C LEU A 82 -7.93 10.35 16.25
N ARG A 83 -9.08 10.64 15.64
CA ARG A 83 -9.27 10.74 14.20
C ARG A 83 -9.39 12.21 13.82
N LEU A 84 -8.34 12.75 13.21
CA LEU A 84 -8.18 14.19 13.01
C LEU A 84 -7.60 14.48 11.61
N ALA A 85 -8.31 15.24 10.79
CA ALA A 85 -7.84 15.72 9.50
C ALA A 85 -7.28 14.63 8.56
N GLY A 86 -7.89 13.43 8.58
CA GLY A 86 -7.49 12.29 7.75
C GLY A 86 -6.38 11.42 8.33
N ILE A 87 -5.97 11.65 9.58
CA ILE A 87 -4.98 10.83 10.29
C ILE A 87 -5.53 10.25 11.58
N ARG A 88 -4.90 9.17 12.04
CA ARG A 88 -5.16 8.52 13.32
C ARG A 88 -3.95 8.67 14.23
N VAL A 89 -4.18 9.26 15.38
CA VAL A 89 -3.15 9.66 16.34
C VAL A 89 -3.31 8.86 17.63
N ASN A 90 -2.20 8.33 18.17
CA ASN A 90 -2.16 7.85 19.54
C ASN A 90 -1.91 9.06 20.46
N PRO A 91 -2.89 9.50 21.25
CA PRO A 91 -2.76 10.73 22.07
C PRO A 91 -1.82 10.59 23.26
N GLN A 92 -1.45 9.37 23.66
CA GLN A 92 -0.55 9.16 24.80
C GLN A 92 0.90 9.41 24.45
N ASN A 93 1.33 9.00 23.24
CA ASN A 93 2.74 9.05 22.88
C ASN A 93 3.05 9.92 21.64
N HIS A 94 2.05 10.56 21.01
CA HIS A 94 2.19 11.36 19.79
C HIS A 94 2.77 10.56 18.58
N ASN A 95 2.53 9.25 18.57
CA ASN A 95 2.76 8.41 17.40
C ASN A 95 1.51 8.40 16.49
N ARG A 96 1.66 7.98 15.26
CA ARG A 96 0.51 7.51 14.47
C ARG A 96 -0.03 6.24 15.13
N ALA A 97 -1.35 6.15 15.22
CA ALA A 97 -1.98 4.93 15.71
C ALA A 97 -1.71 3.75 14.75
N ARG A 98 -1.70 2.54 15.29
CA ARG A 98 -1.66 1.27 14.54
C ARG A 98 -0.32 0.95 13.85
N THR A 99 0.76 1.67 14.14
CA THR A 99 2.10 1.34 13.65
C THR A 99 2.61 0.02 14.24
N MET A 100 3.55 -0.64 13.57
CA MET A 100 4.20 -1.86 14.06
C MET A 100 5.69 -1.61 14.27
N SER A 101 6.18 -1.93 15.47
CA SER A 101 7.58 -1.74 15.84
C SER A 101 8.40 -3.01 15.59
N TYR A 102 9.67 -2.84 15.25
CA TYR A 102 10.67 -3.90 15.32
C TYR A 102 11.07 -4.12 16.78
N THR A 103 11.18 -5.38 17.17
CA THR A 103 11.46 -5.79 18.57
C THR A 103 12.84 -6.39 18.76
N THR A 104 13.53 -6.71 17.66
CA THR A 104 14.91 -7.22 17.74
C THR A 104 15.77 -6.59 16.63
N ILE A 105 17.06 -6.49 16.89
CA ILE A 105 18.07 -6.02 15.95
C ILE A 105 19.36 -6.84 16.11
N ALA A 106 19.97 -7.21 14.98
CA ALA A 106 21.32 -7.75 14.94
C ALA A 106 22.15 -6.99 13.89
N LEU A 107 23.44 -6.84 14.17
CA LEU A 107 24.40 -6.10 13.36
C LEU A 107 25.54 -7.02 12.93
N GLN A 108 25.91 -6.96 11.65
CA GLN A 108 27.03 -7.72 11.08
C GLN A 108 27.81 -6.84 10.09
N GLU A 109 29.10 -7.14 9.93
CA GLU A 109 29.91 -6.57 8.87
C GLU A 109 29.48 -7.11 7.49
N PHE A 110 29.39 -6.27 6.50
CA PHE A 110 29.17 -6.68 5.12
C PHE A 110 30.50 -6.72 4.34
N PRO A 111 30.77 -7.68 3.48
CA PRO A 111 29.96 -8.88 3.26
C PRO A 111 30.46 -10.10 4.07
N SER A 112 31.33 -9.90 5.06
CA SER A 112 31.94 -11.01 5.83
C SER A 112 30.92 -11.81 6.63
N GLY A 113 29.85 -11.17 7.10
CA GLY A 113 28.87 -11.74 8.02
C GLY A 113 29.36 -11.80 9.47
N LYS A 114 30.51 -11.20 9.80
CA LYS A 114 31.04 -11.16 11.16
C LYS A 114 30.10 -10.37 12.08
N PRO A 115 29.61 -10.97 13.16
CA PRO A 115 28.69 -10.30 14.06
C PRO A 115 29.41 -9.19 14.86
N ILE A 116 28.68 -8.09 15.09
CA ILE A 116 29.06 -7.00 15.99
C ILE A 116 28.05 -6.98 17.12
N ALA A 117 28.53 -7.13 18.37
CA ALA A 117 27.66 -7.10 19.54
C ALA A 117 27.09 -5.70 19.75
N ILE A 118 25.76 -5.61 19.91
CA ILE A 118 25.10 -4.34 20.24
C ILE A 118 24.94 -4.27 21.75
N THR A 119 25.32 -3.15 22.36
CA THR A 119 25.20 -2.89 23.79
C THR A 119 24.45 -1.59 24.05
N GLY A 120 23.81 -1.48 25.22
CA GLY A 120 23.12 -0.26 25.64
C GLY A 120 21.73 -0.04 25.02
N LEU A 121 21.13 -1.05 24.39
CA LEU A 121 19.74 -0.98 23.93
C LEU A 121 18.75 -0.94 25.12
N PRO A 122 17.55 -0.36 24.95
CA PRO A 122 16.49 -0.44 25.96
C PRO A 122 15.98 -1.88 26.12
N ASP A 123 15.54 -2.23 27.35
CA ASP A 123 15.06 -3.59 27.68
C ASP A 123 13.80 -3.97 26.90
N ASP A 124 12.83 -3.04 26.74
CA ASP A 124 11.64 -3.21 25.89
C ASP A 124 11.84 -2.49 24.55
N LEU A 125 12.56 -3.12 23.64
CA LEU A 125 12.92 -2.56 22.36
C LEU A 125 11.71 -2.51 21.40
N ARG A 126 11.30 -1.30 21.01
CA ARG A 126 10.21 -1.03 20.06
C ARG A 126 10.63 0.03 19.06
N MET A 127 11.32 -0.38 18.00
CA MET A 127 11.91 0.52 17.01
C MET A 127 10.95 0.81 15.85
N GLU A 128 10.80 2.09 15.57
CA GLU A 128 10.14 2.58 14.33
C GLU A 128 11.04 3.65 13.67
N TYR A 129 10.70 4.03 12.44
CA TYR A 129 11.44 5.08 11.69
C TYR A 129 12.95 4.83 11.68
N VAL A 130 13.32 3.59 11.37
CA VAL A 130 14.71 3.13 11.35
C VAL A 130 15.44 3.59 10.09
N GLY A 131 16.73 3.95 10.22
CA GLY A 131 17.53 4.33 9.07
C GLY A 131 19.02 4.52 9.37
N PHE A 132 19.82 4.39 8.31
CA PHE A 132 21.25 4.71 8.38
C PHE A 132 21.47 6.22 8.26
N SER A 133 22.52 6.71 8.93
CA SER A 133 23.03 8.07 8.75
C SER A 133 23.66 8.25 7.35
N PRO A 134 23.81 9.49 6.84
CA PRO A 134 24.29 9.76 5.47
C PRO A 134 25.64 9.15 5.11
N GLN A 135 26.61 9.18 6.05
CA GLN A 135 27.95 8.60 5.87
C GLN A 135 28.02 7.13 6.31
N GLY A 136 26.91 6.57 6.83
CA GLY A 136 26.81 5.20 7.31
C GLY A 136 27.65 4.93 8.56
N SER A 137 27.86 5.93 9.42
CA SER A 137 28.53 5.73 10.71
C SER A 137 27.56 5.24 11.78
N TYR A 138 26.28 5.57 11.64
CA TYR A 138 25.24 5.31 12.62
C TYR A 138 24.02 4.67 12.02
N PHE A 139 23.29 3.95 12.86
CA PHE A 139 21.91 3.50 12.60
C PHE A 139 21.00 4.12 13.65
N SER A 140 19.99 4.85 13.23
CA SER A 140 19.08 5.57 14.12
C SER A 140 17.65 5.03 14.04
N PHE A 141 16.92 5.18 15.13
CA PHE A 141 15.54 4.74 15.25
C PHE A 141 14.78 5.55 16.30
N ILE A 142 13.46 5.50 16.20
CA ILE A 142 12.57 5.97 17.25
C ILE A 142 12.20 4.80 18.15
N GLN A 143 12.53 4.90 19.44
CA GLN A 143 12.01 4.01 20.49
C GLN A 143 10.62 4.48 20.86
N VAL A 144 9.62 3.61 20.70
CA VAL A 144 8.24 3.88 21.05
C VAL A 144 7.98 3.46 22.49
N LEU A 145 7.62 4.43 23.33
CA LEU A 145 7.19 4.22 24.71
C LEU A 145 5.67 4.41 24.82
N LYS A 146 5.08 4.01 25.93
CA LYS A 146 3.65 4.23 26.19
C LYS A 146 3.30 5.73 26.21
N THR A 147 4.19 6.58 26.67
CA THR A 147 3.94 8.00 26.92
C THR A 147 4.79 8.95 26.07
N GLY A 148 5.55 8.44 25.11
CA GLY A 148 6.38 9.30 24.26
C GLY A 148 7.26 8.55 23.29
N LEU A 149 8.02 9.30 22.53
CA LEU A 149 8.92 8.82 21.48
C LEU A 149 10.32 9.37 21.72
N GLU A 150 11.31 8.49 21.77
CA GLU A 150 12.72 8.83 21.96
C GLU A 150 13.50 8.59 20.68
N LEU A 151 14.47 9.44 20.36
CA LEU A 151 15.45 9.21 19.31
C LEU A 151 16.65 8.47 19.90
N TRP A 152 17.04 7.39 19.25
CA TRP A 152 18.19 6.56 19.57
C TRP A 152 19.07 6.37 18.34
N PHE A 153 20.37 6.13 18.57
CA PHE A 153 21.27 5.69 17.52
C PHE A 153 22.22 4.59 18.01
N ILE A 154 22.74 3.82 17.08
CA ILE A 154 23.78 2.81 17.28
C ILE A 154 24.99 3.23 16.47
N GLU A 155 26.16 3.38 17.08
CA GLU A 155 27.42 3.51 16.36
C GLU A 155 27.80 2.16 15.74
N LEU A 156 27.81 2.08 14.41
CA LEU A 156 27.91 0.80 13.70
C LEU A 156 29.26 0.09 13.93
N LYS A 157 30.34 0.85 14.09
CA LYS A 157 31.69 0.31 14.30
C LYS A 157 31.84 -0.38 15.65
N SER A 158 31.30 0.20 16.72
CA SER A 158 31.40 -0.31 18.09
C SER A 158 30.21 -1.14 18.53
N GLY A 159 29.07 -0.99 17.88
CA GLY A 159 27.79 -1.57 18.32
C GLY A 159 27.17 -0.86 19.52
N GLN A 160 27.69 0.28 19.95
CA GLN A 160 27.16 1.00 21.11
C GLN A 160 25.89 1.76 20.77
N ALA A 161 24.77 1.41 21.43
CA ALA A 161 23.51 2.14 21.34
C ALA A 161 23.46 3.25 22.40
N ARG A 162 22.86 4.39 22.03
CA ARG A 162 22.68 5.54 22.93
C ARG A 162 21.34 6.22 22.68
N ARG A 163 20.70 6.65 23.76
CA ARG A 163 19.56 7.56 23.70
C ARG A 163 20.05 8.97 23.40
N LEU A 164 19.43 9.65 22.45
CA LEU A 164 19.76 11.01 22.07
C LEU A 164 18.76 12.04 22.59
N SER A 165 17.46 11.71 22.61
CA SER A 165 16.41 12.64 23.03
C SER A 165 15.63 12.14 24.25
N PRO A 166 15.01 13.04 25.04
CA PRO A 166 13.92 12.65 25.94
C PRO A 166 12.71 12.13 25.15
N PRO A 167 11.68 11.52 25.82
CA PRO A 167 10.49 10.99 25.16
C PRO A 167 9.52 12.11 24.70
N ALA A 168 10.00 13.08 23.95
CA ALA A 168 9.30 14.30 23.58
C ALA A 168 9.14 14.51 22.06
N LEU A 169 9.37 13.48 21.24
CA LEU A 169 9.23 13.60 19.79
C LEU A 169 7.78 13.34 19.32
N SER A 170 7.49 13.76 18.09
CA SER A 170 6.20 13.57 17.43
C SER A 170 6.39 13.17 15.97
N VAL A 171 5.63 12.17 15.52
CA VAL A 171 5.68 11.63 14.14
C VAL A 171 4.37 11.82 13.37
N ILE A 172 3.47 12.65 13.88
CA ILE A 172 2.07 12.73 13.43
C ILE A 172 1.93 13.11 11.97
N LEU A 173 2.65 14.12 11.49
CA LEU A 173 2.52 14.60 10.10
C LEU A 173 3.67 14.18 9.19
N SER A 174 4.88 13.97 9.71
CA SER A 174 6.08 13.74 8.91
C SER A 174 7.06 12.79 9.58
N TYR A 175 8.11 12.42 8.86
CA TYR A 175 9.26 11.70 9.43
C TYR A 175 9.84 12.51 10.61
N PRO A 176 10.14 11.87 11.74
CA PRO A 176 10.39 12.58 13.00
C PRO A 176 11.76 13.23 13.09
N TYR A 177 12.73 12.85 12.29
CA TYR A 177 14.09 13.36 12.34
C TYR A 177 14.80 13.26 10.99
N PHE A 178 15.88 14.03 10.83
CA PHE A 178 16.77 13.93 9.69
C PHE A 178 18.20 14.32 10.09
N TRP A 179 19.16 13.60 9.53
CA TRP A 179 20.58 13.82 9.79
C TRP A 179 21.13 15.02 9.03
N SER A 180 22.09 15.76 9.65
CA SER A 180 22.98 16.62 8.86
C SER A 180 23.88 15.75 7.98
N PRO A 181 24.26 16.21 6.75
CA PRO A 181 25.10 15.41 5.84
C PRO A 181 26.47 15.04 6.43
N ASP A 182 27.01 15.86 7.33
CA ASP A 182 28.26 15.64 8.05
C ASP A 182 28.14 14.79 9.33
N GLU A 183 26.94 14.30 9.62
CA GLU A 183 26.58 13.46 10.78
C GLU A 183 26.85 14.08 12.16
N ARG A 184 27.10 15.40 12.24
CA ARG A 184 27.34 16.08 13.53
C ARG A 184 26.07 16.34 14.32
N PHE A 185 24.92 16.43 13.62
CA PHE A 185 23.65 16.77 14.22
C PHE A 185 22.50 15.92 13.66
N ILE A 186 21.47 15.76 14.49
CA ILE A 186 20.17 15.29 14.07
C ILE A 186 19.12 16.35 14.37
N PHE A 187 18.37 16.75 13.36
CA PHE A 187 17.20 17.60 13.51
C PHE A 187 15.99 16.73 13.82
N ALA A 188 15.17 17.12 14.78
CA ALA A 188 14.04 16.32 15.20
C ALA A 188 12.79 17.17 15.46
N MET A 189 11.63 16.57 15.17
CA MET A 189 10.30 17.13 15.38
C MET A 189 9.88 16.92 16.83
N LYS A 190 10.01 17.97 17.67
CA LYS A 190 9.69 17.93 19.09
C LYS A 190 8.27 18.43 19.35
N ARG A 191 7.46 17.64 20.09
CA ARG A 191 6.12 18.03 20.51
C ARG A 191 6.18 19.19 21.51
N LEU A 192 5.13 20.02 21.54
CA LEU A 192 5.02 21.14 22.48
C LEU A 192 4.57 20.69 23.86
N HIS A 193 3.65 19.76 23.91
CA HIS A 193 3.00 19.30 25.14
C HIS A 193 3.58 17.95 25.52
N THR A 194 4.24 17.89 26.68
CA THR A 194 4.84 16.67 27.22
C THR A 194 3.97 15.99 28.26
N GLU A 195 3.02 16.75 28.83
CA GLU A 195 2.06 16.22 29.79
C GLU A 195 1.07 15.25 29.11
N PRO A 196 0.53 14.28 29.86
CA PRO A 196 -0.49 13.39 29.33
C PRO A 196 -1.69 14.19 28.81
N TYR A 197 -2.15 13.82 27.60
CA TYR A 197 -3.36 14.43 27.05
C TYR A 197 -4.57 14.10 27.91
N VAL A 198 -5.28 15.13 28.33
CA VAL A 198 -6.56 15.02 29.02
C VAL A 198 -7.66 15.50 28.08
N GLU A 199 -8.59 14.62 27.77
CA GLU A 199 -9.73 14.97 26.92
C GLU A 199 -10.70 15.86 27.67
N GLU A 200 -10.76 17.14 27.33
CA GLU A 200 -11.78 18.05 27.81
C GLU A 200 -13.10 17.77 27.09
N LYS A 201 -14.12 17.37 27.85
CA LYS A 201 -15.50 17.27 27.35
C LYS A 201 -16.13 18.66 27.31
N GLU A 202 -15.82 19.42 26.27
CA GLU A 202 -16.59 20.66 26.03
C GLU A 202 -17.96 20.28 25.45
N LEU A 203 -19.03 20.85 26.02
CA LEU A 203 -20.34 20.76 25.38
C LEU A 203 -20.34 21.59 24.10
N PRO A 204 -20.83 21.04 22.98
CA PRO A 204 -20.97 21.81 21.76
C PRO A 204 -21.79 23.08 22.00
N THR A 205 -21.29 24.22 21.58
CA THR A 205 -22.02 25.52 21.68
C THR A 205 -23.10 25.68 20.59
N GLY A 206 -23.13 24.76 19.64
CA GLY A 206 -24.09 24.71 18.54
C GLY A 206 -23.85 23.52 17.62
N PRO A 207 -24.71 23.30 16.61
CA PRO A 207 -24.50 22.28 15.60
C PRO A 207 -23.31 22.62 14.69
N ALA A 208 -22.69 21.60 14.10
CA ALA A 208 -21.76 21.79 13.00
C ALA A 208 -22.56 22.16 11.73
N VAL A 209 -22.23 23.28 11.11
CA VAL A 209 -22.90 23.76 9.89
C VAL A 209 -21.87 23.76 8.76
N GLN A 210 -22.26 23.18 7.62
CA GLN A 210 -21.52 23.24 6.37
C GLN A 210 -22.42 23.86 5.30
N GLU A 211 -21.89 24.81 4.55
CA GLU A 211 -22.63 25.52 3.52
C GLU A 211 -21.89 25.40 2.17
N ALA A 212 -22.62 25.12 1.11
CA ALA A 212 -22.13 25.16 -0.25
C ALA A 212 -22.56 26.49 -0.91
N THR A 213 -21.59 27.29 -1.34
CA THR A 213 -21.83 28.61 -1.93
C THR A 213 -22.02 28.58 -3.45
N GLY A 214 -22.19 27.38 -4.04
CA GLY A 214 -22.39 27.20 -5.48
C GLY A 214 -21.10 27.02 -6.28
N THR A 215 -19.93 27.08 -5.64
CA THR A 215 -18.66 26.75 -6.30
C THR A 215 -18.56 25.24 -6.51
N LYS A 216 -18.28 24.81 -7.74
CA LYS A 216 -18.08 23.39 -8.05
C LYS A 216 -16.76 22.91 -7.44
N ALA A 217 -16.83 21.95 -6.53
CA ALA A 217 -15.69 21.32 -5.89
C ALA A 217 -15.84 19.79 -5.90
N ALA A 218 -14.72 19.09 -5.90
CA ALA A 218 -14.70 17.64 -5.79
C ALA A 218 -15.11 17.19 -4.37
N ALA A 219 -16.13 16.37 -4.27
CA ALA A 219 -16.60 15.81 -3.00
C ALA A 219 -16.15 14.34 -2.85
N TRP A 220 -14.88 14.13 -2.53
CA TRP A 220 -14.33 12.81 -2.22
C TRP A 220 -14.87 12.29 -0.89
N THR A 221 -14.96 10.98 -0.75
CA THR A 221 -15.44 10.31 0.46
C THR A 221 -14.32 10.10 1.50
N TYR A 222 -13.61 11.18 1.86
CA TYR A 222 -12.57 11.10 2.90
C TYR A 222 -13.14 10.71 4.25
N GLN A 223 -12.35 10.00 5.04
CA GLN A 223 -12.68 9.62 6.41
C GLN A 223 -11.73 10.27 7.42
N ASP A 224 -12.07 10.13 8.70
CA ASP A 224 -11.28 10.63 9.82
C ASP A 224 -11.02 12.16 9.76
N LEU A 225 -11.92 12.94 9.13
CA LEU A 225 -11.81 14.38 8.98
C LEU A 225 -12.10 15.14 10.29
N LEU A 226 -11.73 16.44 10.34
CA LEU A 226 -12.19 17.36 11.37
C LEU A 226 -13.71 17.54 11.24
N ARG A 227 -14.40 17.68 12.38
CA ARG A 227 -15.87 17.77 12.41
C ARG A 227 -16.38 19.06 13.03
N ASN A 228 -15.55 19.73 13.84
CA ASN A 228 -15.95 20.90 14.63
C ASN A 228 -14.71 21.66 15.12
N LYS A 229 -14.91 22.78 15.81
CA LYS A 229 -13.84 23.62 16.38
C LYS A 229 -13.01 22.91 17.46
N GLN A 230 -13.58 21.94 18.16
CA GLN A 230 -12.85 21.14 19.14
C GLN A 230 -11.83 20.22 18.45
N ASP A 231 -12.21 19.62 17.31
CA ASP A 231 -11.28 18.82 16.52
C ASP A 231 -10.15 19.69 15.92
N GLU A 232 -10.40 20.96 15.55
CA GLU A 232 -9.34 21.90 15.15
C GLU A 232 -8.35 22.14 16.29
N LYS A 233 -8.84 22.43 17.53
CA LYS A 233 -7.97 22.60 18.70
C LYS A 233 -7.14 21.35 18.98
N ARG A 234 -7.76 20.15 18.88
CA ARG A 234 -7.05 18.87 19.02
C ARG A 234 -6.00 18.69 17.93
N PHE A 235 -6.34 19.03 16.69
CA PHE A 235 -5.39 18.95 15.58
C PHE A 235 -4.18 19.87 15.82
N ASP A 236 -4.41 21.12 16.20
CA ASP A 236 -3.33 22.06 16.57
C ASP A 236 -2.47 21.54 17.71
N TYR A 237 -3.10 20.98 18.76
CA TYR A 237 -2.40 20.42 19.92
C TYR A 237 -1.42 19.32 19.54
N PHE A 238 -1.87 18.35 18.70
CA PHE A 238 -1.04 17.21 18.31
C PHE A 238 -0.11 17.50 17.14
N ALA A 239 -0.52 18.33 16.20
CA ALA A 239 0.22 18.59 14.96
C ALA A 239 1.29 19.68 15.11
N SER A 240 1.15 20.58 16.09
CA SER A 240 2.14 21.65 16.33
C SER A 240 3.41 21.07 16.94
N ARG A 241 4.55 21.38 16.34
CA ARG A 241 5.87 20.87 16.71
C ARG A 241 6.92 21.96 16.52
N SER A 242 7.96 21.96 17.36
CA SER A 242 9.18 22.69 17.09
C SER A 242 10.20 21.78 16.38
N ILE A 243 11.09 22.38 15.62
CA ILE A 243 12.27 21.65 15.13
C ILE A 243 13.44 21.99 16.05
N VAL A 244 14.04 20.95 16.62
CA VAL A 244 15.22 21.08 17.48
C VAL A 244 16.40 20.36 16.82
N ARG A 245 17.62 20.71 17.23
CA ARG A 245 18.85 20.10 16.77
C ARG A 245 19.56 19.43 17.96
N TYR A 246 19.85 18.15 17.83
CA TYR A 246 20.63 17.37 18.81
C TYR A 246 22.06 17.17 18.30
N ALA A 247 23.06 17.50 19.13
CA ALA A 247 24.42 17.00 18.96
C ALA A 247 24.49 15.53 19.42
N LEU A 248 25.52 14.79 19.00
CA LEU A 248 25.63 13.35 19.32
C LEU A 248 25.93 13.07 20.81
N ASP A 249 26.30 14.07 21.58
CA ASP A 249 26.44 14.01 23.05
C ASP A 249 25.09 14.19 23.79
N GLY A 250 24.00 14.46 23.05
CA GLY A 250 22.65 14.70 23.58
C GLY A 250 22.32 16.17 23.85
N ALA A 251 23.22 17.11 23.57
CA ALA A 251 22.94 18.54 23.73
C ALA A 251 21.85 18.99 22.75
N GLU A 252 20.72 19.48 23.29
CA GLU A 252 19.61 20.01 22.53
C GLU A 252 19.76 21.51 22.28
N GLN A 253 19.50 21.93 21.06
CA GLN A 253 19.45 23.34 20.66
C GLN A 253 18.12 23.61 19.90
N PRO A 254 17.36 24.66 20.28
CA PRO A 254 16.22 25.12 19.48
C PRO A 254 16.69 25.50 18.06
N TYR A 255 15.85 25.20 17.06
CA TYR A 255 16.16 25.58 15.67
C TYR A 255 15.01 26.36 15.04
N LEU A 256 13.82 25.77 14.87
CA LEU A 256 12.62 26.50 14.40
C LEU A 256 11.52 26.51 15.46
N PRO A 257 10.75 27.62 15.56
CA PRO A 257 9.67 27.77 16.51
C PRO A 257 8.52 26.78 16.24
N PRO A 258 7.56 26.66 17.17
CA PRO A 258 6.38 25.83 16.98
C PRO A 258 5.55 26.22 15.76
N ALA A 259 5.23 25.21 14.93
CA ALA A 259 4.31 25.30 13.81
C ALA A 259 3.80 23.89 13.40
N VAL A 260 2.83 23.85 12.51
CA VAL A 260 2.28 22.57 11.96
C VAL A 260 3.14 22.15 10.76
N TYR A 261 4.37 21.69 11.03
CA TYR A 261 5.29 21.25 9.99
C TYR A 261 4.80 19.98 9.31
N LYS A 262 4.49 20.05 8.02
CA LYS A 262 4.14 18.91 7.17
C LYS A 262 5.36 18.19 6.63
N SER A 263 6.45 18.92 6.37
CA SER A 263 7.73 18.35 5.94
C SER A 263 8.92 19.21 6.36
N GLY A 264 10.12 18.60 6.33
CA GLY A 264 11.39 19.28 6.49
C GLY A 264 12.49 18.49 5.77
N GLN A 265 13.31 19.16 4.95
CA GLN A 265 14.38 18.55 4.18
C GLN A 265 15.62 19.45 4.16
N LEU A 266 16.77 18.94 4.58
CA LEU A 266 18.05 19.64 4.41
C LEU A 266 18.51 19.61 2.95
N SER A 267 19.07 20.72 2.48
CA SER A 267 19.81 20.78 1.23
C SER A 267 20.95 19.74 1.21
N PRO A 268 21.41 19.27 0.04
CA PRO A 268 22.48 18.28 -0.03
C PRO A 268 23.77 18.68 0.69
N ASP A 269 24.13 19.97 0.73
CA ASP A 269 25.25 20.50 1.49
C ASP A 269 24.94 20.73 2.98
N GLY A 270 23.67 20.59 3.39
CA GLY A 270 23.21 20.81 4.74
C GLY A 270 23.10 22.26 5.17
N ALA A 271 23.29 23.23 4.26
CA ALA A 271 23.28 24.66 4.61
C ALA A 271 21.89 25.26 4.81
N PHE A 272 20.85 24.64 4.24
CA PHE A 272 19.49 25.15 4.26
C PHE A 272 18.48 24.05 4.58
N LEU A 273 17.37 24.44 5.21
CA LEU A 273 16.20 23.60 5.46
C LEU A 273 15.00 24.09 4.65
N LEU A 274 14.45 23.26 3.79
CA LEU A 274 13.17 23.47 3.12
C LEU A 274 12.06 22.90 4.01
N THR A 275 11.01 23.68 4.30
CA THR A 275 9.84 23.25 5.07
C THR A 275 8.56 23.49 4.31
N GLU A 276 7.54 22.67 4.59
CA GLU A 276 6.15 22.93 4.26
C GLU A 276 5.35 22.99 5.56
N THR A 277 4.68 24.12 5.82
CA THR A 277 4.01 24.43 7.10
C THR A 277 2.54 24.69 6.86
N VAL A 278 1.66 23.85 7.42
CA VAL A 278 0.20 24.00 7.34
C VAL A 278 -0.25 25.15 8.21
N HIS A 279 -1.27 25.92 7.74
CA HIS A 279 -1.89 27.00 8.50
C HIS A 279 -3.40 27.08 8.26
N LEU A 280 -4.08 27.91 9.05
CA LEU A 280 -5.52 28.19 8.93
C LEU A 280 -5.86 28.92 7.58
N PRO A 281 -7.09 28.73 7.08
CA PRO A 281 -8.20 27.97 7.69
C PRO A 281 -8.11 26.47 7.40
N TYR A 282 -8.50 25.65 8.39
CA TYR A 282 -8.64 24.20 8.19
C TYR A 282 -9.98 23.88 7.50
N SER A 283 -10.12 22.62 7.01
CA SER A 283 -11.33 22.15 6.36
C SER A 283 -11.94 20.96 7.11
N TYR A 284 -13.28 20.89 7.13
CA TYR A 284 -14.03 19.73 7.61
C TYR A 284 -14.36 18.73 6.47
N GLN A 285 -13.97 19.04 5.24
CA GLN A 285 -14.26 18.23 4.06
C GLN A 285 -13.00 17.64 3.42
N LEU A 286 -11.81 18.09 3.85
CA LEU A 286 -10.53 17.70 3.29
C LEU A 286 -9.55 17.25 4.37
N PRO A 287 -8.64 16.33 4.06
CA PRO A 287 -7.56 15.95 4.95
C PRO A 287 -6.46 17.02 5.00
N TYR A 288 -5.60 16.96 6.04
CA TYR A 288 -4.58 17.98 6.31
C TYR A 288 -3.60 18.25 5.16
N ASN A 289 -3.35 17.27 4.30
CA ASN A 289 -2.47 17.42 3.14
C ASN A 289 -3.05 18.30 2.03
N ARG A 290 -4.32 18.70 2.15
CA ARG A 290 -5.03 19.66 1.29
C ARG A 290 -5.26 21.02 1.95
N PHE A 291 -4.82 21.20 3.21
CA PHE A 291 -4.94 22.49 3.91
C PHE A 291 -3.98 23.52 3.36
N PRO A 292 -4.21 24.81 3.59
CA PRO A 292 -3.27 25.86 3.23
C PRO A 292 -1.90 25.62 3.83
N ALA A 293 -0.84 25.89 3.04
CA ALA A 293 0.52 25.58 3.49
C ALA A 293 1.55 26.54 2.88
N ARG A 294 2.49 27.00 3.68
CA ARG A 294 3.67 27.78 3.23
C ARG A 294 4.83 26.87 2.96
N VAL A 295 5.53 27.18 1.88
CA VAL A 295 6.80 26.54 1.53
C VAL A 295 7.90 27.56 1.72
N GLU A 296 8.83 27.29 2.66
CA GLU A 296 9.84 28.23 3.11
C GLU A 296 11.21 27.58 3.21
N ILE A 297 12.26 28.38 3.01
CA ILE A 297 13.66 27.99 3.19
C ILE A 297 14.26 28.78 4.35
N PHE A 298 14.93 28.05 5.25
CA PHE A 298 15.64 28.59 6.41
C PHE A 298 17.13 28.26 6.33
N ASP A 299 17.98 29.15 6.88
CA ASP A 299 19.40 28.88 7.07
C ASP A 299 19.66 28.07 8.36
N LEU A 300 20.91 27.66 8.59
CA LEU A 300 21.27 26.89 9.79
C LEU A 300 21.14 27.66 11.12
N ALA A 301 20.97 28.98 11.08
CA ALA A 301 20.66 29.80 12.24
C ALA A 301 19.16 29.87 12.55
N GLY A 302 18.31 29.26 11.70
CA GLY A 302 16.86 29.31 11.80
C GLY A 302 16.25 30.61 11.26
N LYS A 303 17.01 31.40 10.52
CA LYS A 303 16.52 32.62 9.87
C LYS A 303 15.86 32.24 8.54
N LYS A 304 14.61 32.74 8.32
CA LYS A 304 13.94 32.63 7.03
C LYS A 304 14.73 33.35 5.94
N VAL A 305 15.10 32.62 4.90
CA VAL A 305 15.80 33.13 3.71
C VAL A 305 14.79 33.56 2.66
N VAL A 306 13.80 32.71 2.36
CA VAL A 306 12.77 32.98 1.35
C VAL A 306 11.51 32.20 1.67
N GLU A 307 10.36 32.78 1.31
CA GLU A 307 9.08 32.10 1.15
C GLU A 307 8.87 31.85 -0.34
N LEU A 308 8.81 30.58 -0.74
CA LEU A 308 8.65 30.19 -2.15
C LEU A 308 7.20 30.34 -2.60
N CYS A 309 6.26 29.93 -1.78
CA CYS A 309 4.82 30.12 -2.04
C CYS A 309 3.98 29.92 -0.78
N ASP A 310 2.78 30.49 -0.79
CA ASP A 310 1.70 30.25 0.15
C ASP A 310 0.55 29.58 -0.62
N LYS A 311 0.33 28.29 -0.38
CA LYS A 311 -0.67 27.47 -1.06
C LYS A 311 -2.04 27.69 -0.41
N PRO A 312 -3.09 27.96 -1.17
CA PRO A 312 -4.45 28.07 -0.62
C PRO A 312 -5.01 26.69 -0.26
N LEU A 313 -6.18 26.67 0.37
CA LEU A 313 -6.98 25.45 0.57
C LEU A 313 -7.28 24.80 -0.78
N GLN A 314 -6.98 23.51 -0.92
CA GLN A 314 -7.05 22.78 -2.18
C GLN A 314 -8.40 22.08 -2.36
N ASP A 315 -9.48 22.85 -2.31
CA ASP A 315 -10.87 22.39 -2.43
C ASP A 315 -11.41 22.40 -3.88
N THR A 316 -10.69 23.05 -4.79
CA THR A 316 -11.13 23.24 -6.19
C THR A 316 -10.50 22.28 -7.19
N ILE A 317 -9.63 21.35 -6.74
CA ILE A 317 -9.01 20.36 -7.63
C ILE A 317 -10.10 19.45 -8.22
N PRO A 318 -10.20 19.33 -9.56
CA PRO A 318 -11.21 18.49 -10.19
C PRO A 318 -11.14 17.00 -9.78
N VAL A 319 -12.27 16.31 -9.89
CA VAL A 319 -12.28 14.82 -9.77
C VAL A 319 -11.75 14.24 -11.07
N ASN A 320 -10.47 13.91 -11.09
CA ASN A 320 -9.80 13.24 -12.22
C ASN A 320 -8.41 12.81 -11.76
N PHE A 321 -7.90 11.70 -12.27
CA PHE A 321 -6.59 11.18 -11.88
C PHE A 321 -5.42 12.04 -12.33
N ASP A 322 -5.58 12.79 -13.43
CA ASP A 322 -4.56 13.71 -13.92
C ASP A 322 -4.73 15.14 -13.37
N ALA A 323 -5.71 15.36 -12.45
CA ALA A 323 -5.92 16.67 -11.82
C ALA A 323 -4.90 16.92 -10.71
N VAL A 324 -4.36 18.13 -10.68
CA VAL A 324 -3.38 18.59 -9.69
C VAL A 324 -3.68 19.99 -9.20
N GLU A 325 -3.00 20.45 -8.15
CA GLU A 325 -3.05 21.88 -7.75
C GLU A 325 -2.54 22.79 -8.87
N ALA A 326 -3.13 24.00 -8.96
CA ALA A 326 -2.83 24.94 -10.05
C ALA A 326 -1.47 25.63 -9.89
N GLY A 327 -1.04 25.87 -8.67
CA GLY A 327 0.19 26.60 -8.34
C GLY A 327 1.45 25.73 -8.27
N PRO A 328 2.53 26.29 -7.70
CA PRO A 328 3.77 25.57 -7.47
C PRO A 328 3.58 24.35 -6.54
N ARG A 329 4.05 23.20 -6.96
CA ARG A 329 3.95 21.95 -6.22
C ARG A 329 5.24 21.12 -6.29
N ASP A 330 5.33 20.06 -5.48
CA ASP A 330 6.43 19.08 -5.48
C ASP A 330 7.80 19.73 -5.24
N HIS A 331 7.87 20.69 -4.32
CA HIS A 331 9.12 21.34 -3.96
C HIS A 331 10.10 20.34 -3.35
N GLN A 332 11.33 20.29 -3.91
CA GLN A 332 12.38 19.39 -3.46
C GLN A 332 13.77 19.98 -3.79
N TRP A 333 14.79 19.48 -3.12
CA TRP A 333 16.16 19.77 -3.48
C TRP A 333 16.61 18.95 -4.69
N ARG A 334 17.46 19.54 -5.52
CA ARG A 334 18.26 18.79 -6.49
C ARG A 334 19.33 18.01 -5.74
N ASP A 335 19.42 16.69 -6.00
CA ASP A 335 20.38 15.83 -5.32
C ASP A 335 21.83 15.98 -5.83
N ASP A 336 22.02 16.57 -7.03
CA ASP A 336 23.29 16.73 -7.70
C ASP A 336 23.99 18.09 -7.46
N THR A 337 23.36 19.00 -6.72
CA THR A 337 23.88 20.34 -6.41
C THR A 337 23.86 20.64 -4.91
N PRO A 338 24.70 21.56 -4.40
CA PRO A 338 24.72 21.91 -2.98
C PRO A 338 23.35 22.36 -2.43
N ALA A 339 22.75 23.38 -3.08
CA ALA A 339 21.48 23.95 -2.64
C ALA A 339 20.72 24.59 -3.82
N THR A 340 19.94 23.78 -4.56
CA THR A 340 19.05 24.27 -5.61
C THR A 340 17.67 23.64 -5.37
N VAL A 341 16.65 24.47 -5.12
CA VAL A 341 15.27 23.99 -5.02
C VAL A 341 14.65 23.90 -6.42
N VAL A 342 13.79 22.89 -6.61
CA VAL A 342 12.98 22.69 -7.82
C VAL A 342 11.53 22.49 -7.44
N TRP A 343 10.64 22.86 -8.36
CA TRP A 343 9.19 22.63 -8.25
C TRP A 343 8.55 22.50 -9.62
N CYS A 344 7.30 22.12 -9.65
CA CYS A 344 6.50 21.91 -10.85
C CYS A 344 5.25 22.81 -10.85
N GLU A 345 4.83 23.30 -12.02
CA GLU A 345 3.61 24.08 -12.20
C GLU A 345 2.80 23.57 -13.38
N ALA A 346 1.49 23.37 -13.15
CA ALA A 346 0.55 22.95 -14.18
C ALA A 346 0.23 24.09 -15.15
N GLN A 347 0.35 23.81 -16.45
CA GLN A 347 0.12 24.81 -17.50
C GLN A 347 -1.35 24.85 -18.00
N ASP A 348 -2.16 23.87 -17.58
CA ASP A 348 -3.61 23.81 -17.80
C ASP A 348 -4.42 24.23 -16.55
N GLY A 349 -3.74 24.86 -15.56
CA GLY A 349 -4.35 25.24 -14.30
C GLY A 349 -4.73 24.05 -13.42
N GLY A 350 -4.09 22.89 -13.61
CA GLY A 350 -4.34 21.65 -12.87
C GLY A 350 -5.60 20.88 -13.32
N ASP A 351 -6.30 21.37 -14.33
CA ASP A 351 -7.52 20.76 -14.87
C ASP A 351 -7.19 20.01 -16.18
N PRO A 352 -7.17 18.66 -16.18
CA PRO A 352 -6.84 17.87 -17.35
C PRO A 352 -7.84 18.00 -18.51
N ALA A 353 -9.04 18.53 -18.25
CA ALA A 353 -10.04 18.82 -19.30
C ALA A 353 -9.64 20.01 -20.18
N LYS A 354 -8.79 20.93 -19.69
CA LYS A 354 -8.28 22.05 -20.46
C LYS A 354 -7.16 21.58 -21.40
N PRO A 355 -7.18 21.95 -22.69
CA PRO A 355 -6.12 21.58 -23.61
C PRO A 355 -4.83 22.32 -23.28
N ALA A 356 -3.69 21.61 -23.27
CA ALA A 356 -2.36 22.18 -23.17
C ALA A 356 -1.35 21.29 -23.93
N GLU A 357 -0.45 21.90 -24.67
CA GLU A 357 0.61 21.17 -25.39
C GLU A 357 1.67 20.64 -24.39
N ILE A 358 2.00 21.46 -23.41
CA ILE A 358 2.85 21.15 -22.27
C ILE A 358 1.96 21.18 -21.05
N ARG A 359 1.84 20.07 -20.35
CA ARG A 359 0.99 19.96 -19.15
C ARG A 359 1.65 20.54 -17.92
N ASP A 360 2.95 20.30 -17.78
CA ASP A 360 3.72 20.75 -16.62
C ASP A 360 5.03 21.40 -17.03
N ARG A 361 5.46 22.43 -16.26
CA ARG A 361 6.78 23.04 -16.35
C ARG A 361 7.50 22.91 -15.02
N LEU A 362 8.77 22.52 -15.10
CA LEU A 362 9.66 22.43 -13.96
C LEU A 362 10.53 23.68 -13.89
N PHE A 363 10.65 24.23 -12.68
CA PHE A 363 11.46 25.39 -12.38
C PHE A 363 12.55 25.06 -11.36
N GLN A 364 13.63 25.82 -11.38
CA GLN A 364 14.72 25.69 -10.41
C GLN A 364 15.19 27.07 -9.93
N LEU A 365 15.60 27.12 -8.66
CA LEU A 365 16.13 28.30 -8.02
C LEU A 365 17.34 27.93 -7.13
N PRO A 366 18.57 28.29 -7.54
CA PRO A 366 19.76 28.04 -6.74
C PRO A 366 19.90 29.03 -5.57
N ALA A 367 20.61 28.61 -4.51
CA ALA A 367 21.03 29.54 -3.47
C ALA A 367 21.82 30.71 -4.07
N PRO A 368 21.69 31.93 -3.50
CA PRO A 368 20.99 32.33 -2.29
C PRO A 368 19.49 32.64 -2.45
N PHE A 369 18.80 32.13 -3.48
CA PHE A 369 17.34 32.18 -3.73
C PHE A 369 16.79 33.59 -3.97
N ASN A 370 17.61 34.53 -4.38
CA ASN A 370 17.27 35.93 -4.67
C ASN A 370 17.18 36.26 -6.17
N GLY A 371 17.38 35.25 -7.02
CA GLY A 371 17.27 35.37 -8.47
C GLY A 371 15.87 35.04 -8.98
N GLU A 372 15.66 35.18 -10.29
CA GLU A 372 14.44 34.71 -10.95
C GLU A 372 14.51 33.18 -11.14
N PRO A 373 13.39 32.45 -10.92
CA PRO A 373 13.31 31.04 -11.20
C PRO A 373 13.61 30.76 -12.69
N ARG A 374 14.44 29.76 -12.95
CA ARG A 374 14.76 29.35 -14.32
C ARG A 374 13.95 28.12 -14.72
N LEU A 375 13.40 28.14 -15.92
CA LEU A 375 12.76 26.98 -16.53
C LEU A 375 13.81 25.87 -16.71
N LEU A 376 13.48 24.69 -16.15
CA LEU A 376 14.30 23.50 -16.31
C LEU A 376 13.86 22.68 -17.53
N CYS A 377 12.59 22.34 -17.62
CA CYS A 377 11.98 21.67 -18.78
C CYS A 377 10.45 21.74 -18.71
N GLY A 378 9.80 21.33 -19.82
CA GLY A 378 8.36 21.07 -19.86
C GLY A 378 8.08 19.59 -20.18
N THR A 379 7.00 19.03 -19.62
CA THR A 379 6.54 17.68 -19.90
C THR A 379 5.19 17.68 -20.62
N LYS A 380 4.97 16.72 -21.51
CA LYS A 380 3.71 16.64 -22.29
C LYS A 380 2.54 16.11 -21.46
N ASN A 381 2.84 15.28 -20.47
CA ASN A 381 1.92 14.72 -19.50
C ASN A 381 2.19 15.32 -18.10
N ARG A 382 1.51 14.83 -17.04
CA ARG A 382 1.82 15.23 -15.67
C ARG A 382 3.19 14.74 -15.28
N PHE A 383 4.01 15.65 -14.73
CA PHE A 383 5.29 15.31 -14.14
C PHE A 383 5.12 14.25 -13.05
N ALA A 384 5.89 13.16 -13.15
CA ALA A 384 5.82 12.02 -12.25
C ALA A 384 7.07 11.85 -11.38
N GLY A 385 8.20 12.45 -11.77
CA GLY A 385 9.44 12.39 -10.99
C GLY A 385 10.68 12.71 -11.81
N ILE A 386 11.80 12.87 -11.08
CA ILE A 386 13.11 13.18 -11.67
C ILE A 386 14.22 12.43 -10.93
N THR A 387 15.16 11.86 -11.67
CA THR A 387 16.40 11.29 -11.15
C THR A 387 17.57 12.16 -11.64
N TRP A 388 18.24 12.80 -10.70
CA TRP A 388 19.39 13.66 -10.98
C TRP A 388 20.61 12.82 -11.33
N GLY A 389 21.45 13.29 -12.20
CA GLY A 389 22.72 12.66 -12.52
C GLY A 389 23.90 13.55 -12.15
N ASP A 390 24.03 14.63 -12.91
CA ASP A 390 25.02 15.68 -12.67
C ASP A 390 24.50 17.00 -13.25
N GLY A 391 25.30 18.08 -13.15
CA GLY A 391 24.90 19.40 -13.63
C GLY A 391 24.45 19.49 -15.09
N ARG A 392 24.60 18.43 -15.88
CA ARG A 392 24.26 18.38 -17.31
C ARG A 392 23.34 17.23 -17.69
N THR A 393 23.02 16.35 -16.76
CA THR A 393 22.24 15.13 -17.07
C THR A 393 21.29 14.81 -15.94
N ALA A 394 20.00 14.75 -16.24
CA ALA A 394 18.98 14.16 -15.37
C ALA A 394 17.95 13.44 -16.23
N VAL A 395 17.17 12.57 -15.61
CA VAL A 395 16.07 11.84 -16.25
C VAL A 395 14.79 12.22 -15.57
N ALA A 396 13.84 12.83 -16.31
CA ALA A 396 12.51 13.15 -15.86
C ALA A 396 11.51 12.15 -16.43
N GLN A 397 10.41 11.94 -15.72
CA GLN A 397 9.30 11.10 -16.15
C GLN A 397 7.99 11.87 -16.07
N ASP A 398 7.09 11.58 -16.99
CA ASP A 398 5.70 12.02 -16.95
C ASP A 398 4.75 10.84 -17.14
N TYR A 399 3.48 11.07 -16.81
CA TYR A 399 2.43 10.08 -16.92
C TYR A 399 1.09 10.75 -17.24
N TRP A 400 0.25 10.05 -18.05
CA TRP A 400 -1.12 10.47 -18.33
C TRP A 400 -2.08 9.30 -18.15
N TRP A 401 -2.89 9.38 -17.12
CA TRP A 401 -3.82 8.31 -16.74
C TRP A 401 -4.77 7.91 -17.86
N LYS A 402 -5.40 8.89 -18.51
CA LYS A 402 -6.43 8.63 -19.50
C LYS A 402 -5.95 7.77 -20.68
N THR A 403 -4.71 7.90 -21.09
CA THR A 403 -4.10 7.14 -22.19
C THR A 403 -3.12 6.09 -21.72
N ARG A 404 -2.88 5.99 -20.40
CA ARG A 404 -1.81 5.15 -19.82
C ARG A 404 -0.42 5.45 -20.38
N ASN A 405 -0.24 6.59 -21.03
CA ASN A 405 1.04 6.94 -21.62
C ASN A 405 2.04 7.44 -20.57
N THR A 406 3.24 6.96 -20.64
CA THR A 406 4.40 7.45 -19.87
C THR A 406 5.55 7.81 -20.81
N LYS A 407 6.21 8.92 -20.51
CA LYS A 407 7.42 9.33 -21.23
C LYS A 407 8.57 9.51 -20.26
N THR A 408 9.72 9.06 -20.69
CA THR A 408 10.98 9.28 -19.99
C THR A 408 11.84 10.23 -20.81
N TYR A 409 12.31 11.29 -20.20
CA TYR A 409 13.06 12.36 -20.83
C TYR A 409 14.48 12.45 -20.29
N LEU A 410 15.44 12.66 -21.19
CA LEU A 410 16.74 13.19 -20.82
C LEU A 410 16.67 14.70 -20.84
N ILE A 411 17.07 15.34 -19.76
CA ILE A 411 17.09 16.78 -19.59
C ILE A 411 18.49 17.27 -19.26
N ASP A 412 18.77 18.53 -19.62
CA ASP A 412 19.99 19.25 -19.25
C ASP A 412 19.72 20.22 -18.11
N PRO A 413 20.09 19.88 -16.85
CA PRO A 413 19.86 20.75 -15.71
C PRO A 413 20.65 22.06 -15.70
N SER A 414 21.65 22.24 -16.58
CA SER A 414 22.36 23.52 -16.70
C SER A 414 21.44 24.65 -17.20
N GLY A 415 20.33 24.27 -17.89
CA GLY A 415 19.40 25.22 -18.47
C GLY A 415 19.86 25.85 -19.79
N GLU A 416 20.99 25.40 -20.34
CA GLU A 416 21.47 25.84 -21.66
C GLU A 416 20.55 25.33 -22.78
N ASN A 417 19.94 24.12 -22.55
CA ASN A 417 18.96 23.55 -23.45
C ASN A 417 17.74 23.02 -22.66
N PRO A 418 16.66 23.82 -22.50
CA PRO A 418 15.47 23.41 -21.74
C PRO A 418 14.55 22.43 -22.51
N SER A 419 14.89 22.06 -23.76
CA SER A 419 14.09 21.11 -24.54
C SER A 419 14.43 19.67 -24.14
N PRO A 420 13.50 18.94 -23.49
CA PRO A 420 13.76 17.55 -23.10
C PRO A 420 13.80 16.64 -24.33
N ARG A 421 14.72 15.66 -24.30
CA ARG A 421 14.78 14.62 -25.33
C ARG A 421 14.10 13.34 -24.82
N VAL A 422 13.08 12.87 -25.53
CA VAL A 422 12.40 11.62 -25.19
C VAL A 422 13.36 10.44 -25.33
N LEU A 423 13.50 9.64 -24.27
CA LEU A 423 14.23 8.38 -24.25
C LEU A 423 13.29 7.20 -24.48
N PHE A 424 12.16 7.19 -23.75
CA PHE A 424 11.12 6.17 -23.85
C PHE A 424 9.75 6.84 -23.93
N ASP A 425 8.87 6.30 -24.77
CA ASP A 425 7.48 6.72 -24.95
C ASP A 425 6.64 5.47 -25.11
N MET A 426 5.86 5.10 -24.09
CA MET A 426 5.18 3.82 -24.06
C MET A 426 3.93 3.84 -23.18
N SER A 427 3.12 2.80 -23.27
CA SER A 427 2.05 2.56 -22.32
C SER A 427 2.61 2.07 -20.98
N SER A 428 2.11 2.59 -19.87
CA SER A 428 2.43 2.08 -18.53
C SER A 428 1.85 0.67 -18.29
N GLU A 429 0.89 0.24 -19.09
CA GLU A 429 0.30 -1.11 -19.06
C GLU A 429 1.18 -2.13 -19.78
N GLU A 430 2.06 -1.69 -20.70
CA GLU A 430 2.97 -2.56 -21.44
C GLU A 430 4.11 -3.04 -20.51
N LEU A 431 4.17 -4.36 -20.24
CA LEU A 431 5.15 -4.96 -19.35
C LEU A 431 6.37 -5.52 -20.11
N TYR A 432 6.14 -6.23 -21.22
CA TYR A 432 7.21 -6.96 -21.90
C TYR A 432 8.23 -6.03 -22.56
N GLY A 433 7.80 -4.83 -22.94
CA GLY A 433 8.63 -3.77 -23.50
C GLY A 433 9.31 -2.86 -22.47
N GLN A 434 9.12 -3.07 -21.16
CA GLN A 434 9.67 -2.20 -20.12
C GLN A 434 11.19 -2.15 -20.15
N PRO A 435 11.80 -0.95 -20.29
CA PRO A 435 13.27 -0.80 -20.35
C PRO A 435 13.93 -0.99 -18.97
N GLY A 436 13.14 -1.03 -17.89
CA GLY A 436 13.62 -1.01 -16.52
C GLY A 436 13.84 0.42 -15.99
N ASN A 437 14.34 0.49 -14.76
CA ASN A 437 14.63 1.73 -14.04
C ASN A 437 16.12 2.05 -14.10
N PHE A 438 16.46 3.34 -14.17
CA PHE A 438 17.85 3.76 -14.13
C PHE A 438 18.47 3.43 -12.76
N VAL A 439 19.63 2.79 -12.81
CA VAL A 439 20.43 2.47 -11.61
C VAL A 439 21.04 3.76 -11.08
N THR A 440 21.03 3.91 -9.76
CA THR A 440 21.59 5.08 -9.04
C THR A 440 22.75 4.68 -8.15
N ALA A 441 23.62 5.64 -7.83
CA ALA A 441 24.69 5.50 -6.87
C ALA A 441 24.82 6.78 -6.02
N LEU A 442 25.50 6.67 -4.90
CA LEU A 442 25.78 7.82 -4.02
C LEU A 442 26.76 8.79 -4.69
N ASN A 443 26.43 10.07 -4.65
CA ASN A 443 27.33 11.16 -5.01
C ASN A 443 28.10 11.69 -3.80
N ALA A 444 28.85 12.78 -3.98
CA ALA A 444 29.65 13.42 -2.93
C ALA A 444 28.80 14.00 -1.77
N PHE A 445 27.50 14.24 -1.98
CA PHE A 445 26.58 14.71 -0.96
C PHE A 445 25.85 13.56 -0.21
N GLY A 446 26.19 12.29 -0.51
CA GLY A 446 25.47 11.14 0.02
C GLY A 446 24.04 11.02 -0.50
N ARG A 447 23.75 11.59 -1.67
CA ARG A 447 22.47 11.51 -2.38
C ARG A 447 22.56 10.52 -3.52
N TYR A 448 21.46 9.82 -3.80
CA TYR A 448 21.39 8.90 -4.93
C TYR A 448 21.18 9.66 -6.23
N THR A 449 22.14 9.51 -7.15
CA THR A 449 22.10 10.09 -8.49
C THR A 449 22.33 9.00 -9.53
N LEU A 450 22.05 9.27 -10.82
CA LEU A 450 22.25 8.32 -11.91
C LEU A 450 23.66 7.73 -11.86
N LEU A 451 23.76 6.42 -11.97
CA LEU A 451 25.05 5.72 -12.09
C LEU A 451 25.59 5.85 -13.51
N PHE A 452 26.76 6.46 -13.64
CA PHE A 452 27.47 6.57 -14.92
C PHE A 452 28.67 5.62 -14.98
N ASN A 453 29.09 5.28 -16.19
CA ASN A 453 30.43 4.77 -16.43
C ASN A 453 31.48 5.90 -16.31
N LYS A 454 32.77 5.56 -16.40
CA LYS A 454 33.89 6.51 -16.14
C LYS A 454 33.86 7.77 -17.01
N ASP A 455 33.51 7.67 -18.29
CA ASP A 455 33.47 8.78 -19.26
C ASP A 455 32.05 9.42 -19.39
N LYS A 456 31.11 8.99 -18.53
CA LYS A 456 29.73 9.46 -18.50
C LYS A 456 28.92 9.25 -19.80
N SER A 457 29.39 8.39 -20.69
CA SER A 457 28.72 8.07 -21.96
C SER A 457 27.59 7.06 -21.80
N LYS A 458 27.54 6.34 -20.67
CA LYS A 458 26.63 5.23 -20.42
C LYS A 458 25.95 5.35 -19.08
N LEU A 459 24.70 4.94 -19.05
CA LEU A 459 23.84 4.71 -17.89
C LEU A 459 23.55 3.22 -17.76
N TYR A 460 22.88 2.83 -16.70
CA TYR A 460 22.49 1.43 -16.48
C TYR A 460 21.01 1.34 -16.16
N LEU A 461 20.37 0.27 -16.62
CA LEU A 461 18.97 -0.03 -16.41
C LEU A 461 18.84 -1.40 -15.74
N GLN A 462 18.02 -1.49 -14.71
CA GLN A 462 17.62 -2.76 -14.12
C GLN A 462 16.11 -2.92 -14.15
N GLY A 463 15.62 -4.13 -14.39
CA GLY A 463 14.19 -4.38 -14.49
C GLY A 463 13.80 -5.81 -14.20
N GLU A 464 12.49 -6.03 -14.02
CA GLU A 464 11.89 -7.33 -13.74
C GLU A 464 11.99 -8.30 -14.94
N GLY A 465 12.14 -7.79 -16.16
CA GLY A 465 12.29 -8.62 -17.36
C GLY A 465 11.07 -9.50 -17.60
N TYR A 466 9.90 -8.89 -17.57
CA TYR A 466 8.63 -9.56 -17.83
C TYR A 466 8.65 -10.34 -19.16
N SER A 467 8.03 -11.49 -19.18
CA SER A 467 7.95 -12.33 -20.38
C SER A 467 6.81 -13.35 -20.30
N PRO A 468 6.39 -13.95 -21.41
CA PRO A 468 5.37 -15.02 -21.40
C PRO A 468 5.72 -16.25 -20.56
N GLN A 469 7.01 -16.43 -20.22
CA GLN A 469 7.49 -17.52 -19.35
C GLN A 469 7.64 -17.11 -17.88
N GLY A 470 7.30 -15.85 -17.55
CA GLY A 470 7.49 -15.25 -16.24
C GLY A 470 8.66 -14.27 -16.20
N ASN A 471 8.82 -13.64 -15.06
CA ASN A 471 9.81 -12.58 -14.83
C ASN A 471 11.24 -13.14 -14.84
N ARG A 472 12.13 -12.45 -15.53
CA ARG A 472 13.58 -12.76 -15.60
C ARG A 472 14.37 -11.47 -15.41
N PRO A 473 14.61 -11.03 -14.16
CA PRO A 473 15.30 -9.78 -13.84
C PRO A 473 16.61 -9.61 -14.58
N PHE A 474 16.93 -8.36 -14.92
CA PHE A 474 18.08 -8.05 -15.77
C PHE A 474 18.80 -6.76 -15.36
N LEU A 475 20.05 -6.64 -15.85
CA LEU A 475 20.87 -5.42 -15.83
C LEU A 475 21.35 -5.12 -17.23
N ASP A 476 21.07 -3.90 -17.71
CA ASP A 476 21.50 -3.42 -19.03
C ASP A 476 22.43 -2.20 -18.90
N GLU A 477 23.38 -2.10 -19.82
CA GLU A 477 24.10 -0.89 -20.14
C GLU A 477 23.30 -0.11 -21.22
N TYR A 478 23.11 1.18 -21.01
CA TYR A 478 22.32 2.06 -21.86
C TYR A 478 23.16 3.26 -22.34
N VAL A 479 23.26 3.44 -23.66
CA VAL A 479 23.95 4.58 -24.29
C VAL A 479 22.93 5.67 -24.58
N ALA A 480 22.82 6.67 -23.70
CA ALA A 480 21.78 7.70 -23.78
C ALA A 480 21.77 8.43 -25.12
N LYS A 481 22.96 8.70 -25.73
CA LYS A 481 23.07 9.39 -27.02
C LYS A 481 22.39 8.66 -28.17
N THR A 482 22.44 7.33 -28.21
CA THR A 482 21.98 6.48 -29.33
C THR A 482 20.72 5.67 -29.00
N GLY A 483 20.31 5.57 -27.74
CA GLY A 483 19.24 4.69 -27.29
C GLY A 483 19.61 3.20 -27.30
N LYS A 484 20.87 2.83 -27.58
CA LYS A 484 21.31 1.44 -27.64
C LYS A 484 21.48 0.86 -26.25
N THR A 485 20.95 -0.38 -26.07
CA THR A 485 21.12 -1.19 -24.87
C THR A 485 22.02 -2.38 -25.14
N ARG A 486 22.78 -2.80 -24.11
CA ARG A 486 23.53 -4.05 -24.09
C ARG A 486 23.26 -4.79 -22.80
N ARG A 487 22.71 -6.02 -22.87
CA ARG A 487 22.48 -6.89 -21.73
C ARG A 487 23.81 -7.22 -21.05
N LEU A 488 23.95 -6.85 -19.77
CA LEU A 488 25.07 -7.22 -18.91
C LEU A 488 24.80 -8.53 -18.17
N TRP A 489 23.57 -8.66 -17.66
CA TRP A 489 23.14 -9.84 -16.92
C TRP A 489 21.63 -10.05 -17.05
N ARG A 490 21.20 -11.30 -16.95
CA ARG A 490 19.79 -11.70 -16.83
C ARG A 490 19.67 -12.97 -16.03
N ALA A 491 18.68 -13.05 -15.14
CA ALA A 491 18.33 -14.27 -14.43
C ALA A 491 17.98 -15.41 -15.41
N ASP A 492 18.38 -16.64 -15.11
CA ASP A 492 18.10 -17.77 -15.99
C ASP A 492 16.60 -18.14 -16.02
N GLY A 493 15.89 -17.93 -14.89
CA GLY A 493 14.45 -18.17 -14.78
C GLY A 493 14.04 -19.63 -14.93
N LEU A 494 14.96 -20.58 -14.71
CA LEU A 494 14.72 -22.02 -14.97
C LEU A 494 14.19 -22.76 -13.74
N LYS A 495 14.74 -22.46 -12.56
CA LYS A 495 14.41 -23.16 -11.30
C LYS A 495 14.21 -22.22 -10.11
N THR A 496 14.80 -21.05 -10.18
CA THR A 496 14.78 -20.04 -9.11
C THR A 496 14.39 -18.70 -9.68
N TYR A 497 13.86 -17.84 -8.82
CA TYR A 497 13.70 -16.43 -9.09
C TYR A 497 14.86 -15.68 -8.44
N GLU A 498 15.63 -14.98 -9.24
CA GLU A 498 16.78 -14.20 -8.79
C GLU A 498 16.56 -12.72 -9.13
N SER A 499 16.44 -11.88 -8.11
CA SER A 499 16.23 -10.43 -8.25
C SER A 499 17.46 -9.64 -7.82
N ILE A 500 17.75 -8.52 -8.52
CA ILE A 500 18.80 -7.58 -8.14
C ILE A 500 18.28 -6.73 -6.99
N VAL A 501 19.01 -6.75 -5.85
CA VAL A 501 18.75 -5.90 -4.69
C VAL A 501 19.52 -4.59 -4.82
N ASP A 502 20.81 -4.68 -5.20
CA ASP A 502 21.66 -3.52 -5.41
C ASP A 502 22.84 -3.83 -6.36
N VAL A 503 23.35 -2.77 -6.99
CA VAL A 503 24.57 -2.82 -7.81
C VAL A 503 25.75 -2.36 -6.97
N LEU A 504 26.45 -3.31 -6.34
CA LEU A 504 27.55 -3.02 -5.40
C LEU A 504 28.74 -2.36 -6.08
N ASP A 505 29.11 -2.83 -7.25
CA ASP A 505 30.18 -2.27 -8.10
C ASP A 505 29.97 -2.66 -9.56
N ILE A 506 29.63 -1.69 -10.36
CA ILE A 506 29.39 -1.90 -11.79
C ILE A 506 30.66 -2.22 -12.59
N LYS A 507 31.85 -1.77 -12.13
CA LYS A 507 33.11 -2.02 -12.83
C LYS A 507 33.53 -3.49 -12.73
N SER A 508 33.43 -4.06 -11.54
CA SER A 508 33.68 -5.49 -11.32
C SER A 508 32.47 -6.37 -11.64
N GLY A 509 31.32 -5.76 -11.96
CA GLY A 509 30.07 -6.49 -12.17
C GLY A 509 29.59 -7.22 -10.94
N THR A 510 29.74 -6.61 -9.75
CA THR A 510 29.34 -7.21 -8.48
C THR A 510 27.94 -6.72 -8.06
N LEU A 511 27.03 -7.67 -7.84
CA LEU A 511 25.64 -7.42 -7.46
C LEU A 511 25.34 -8.02 -6.10
N LEU A 512 24.47 -7.37 -5.35
CA LEU A 512 23.71 -7.98 -4.26
C LEU A 512 22.40 -8.50 -4.88
N VAL A 513 22.16 -9.80 -4.74
CA VAL A 513 20.96 -10.44 -5.30
C VAL A 513 20.22 -11.20 -4.22
N ARG A 514 18.90 -11.36 -4.41
CA ARG A 514 18.05 -12.24 -3.61
C ARG A 514 17.62 -13.41 -4.49
N ILE A 515 17.87 -14.61 -4.00
CA ILE A 515 17.54 -15.87 -4.70
C ILE A 515 16.50 -16.62 -3.87
N GLU A 516 15.44 -17.05 -4.54
CA GLU A 516 14.34 -17.81 -3.96
C GLU A 516 13.81 -18.86 -4.94
N GLY A 517 13.01 -19.77 -4.42
CA GLY A 517 12.30 -20.77 -5.23
C GLY A 517 11.00 -21.19 -4.56
N PRO A 518 10.12 -21.94 -5.22
CA PRO A 518 8.82 -22.32 -4.65
C PRO A 518 8.92 -23.00 -3.27
N ARG A 519 10.07 -23.70 -3.02
CA ARG A 519 10.37 -24.39 -1.76
C ARG A 519 11.60 -23.85 -1.04
N THR A 520 12.31 -22.88 -1.65
CA THR A 520 13.54 -22.29 -1.11
C THR A 520 13.24 -20.90 -0.61
N TYR A 521 13.34 -20.70 0.71
CA TYR A 521 13.12 -19.40 1.31
C TYR A 521 14.11 -18.37 0.77
N PRO A 522 13.70 -17.11 0.52
CA PRO A 522 14.56 -16.07 -0.01
C PRO A 522 15.79 -15.82 0.88
N ASN A 523 16.96 -15.86 0.26
CA ASN A 523 18.23 -15.53 0.89
C ASN A 523 19.01 -14.55 0.01
N TYR A 524 19.95 -13.83 0.61
CA TYR A 524 20.78 -12.82 -0.04
C TYR A 524 22.15 -13.38 -0.39
N PHE A 525 22.65 -12.94 -1.55
CA PHE A 525 23.91 -13.42 -2.13
C PHE A 525 24.69 -12.27 -2.77
N VAL A 526 26.02 -12.40 -2.82
CA VAL A 526 26.89 -11.58 -3.69
C VAL A 526 27.20 -12.40 -4.94
N ARG A 527 26.89 -11.81 -6.10
CA ARG A 527 27.09 -12.36 -7.42
C ARG A 527 28.05 -11.51 -8.25
N ARG A 528 28.89 -12.15 -9.07
CA ARG A 528 29.56 -11.50 -10.19
C ARG A 528 28.91 -11.88 -11.51
N ILE A 529 28.59 -10.88 -12.35
CA ILE A 529 27.82 -11.08 -13.58
C ILE A 529 28.55 -11.90 -14.65
N ASP A 530 29.87 -11.84 -14.66
CA ASP A 530 30.77 -12.51 -15.61
C ASP A 530 31.34 -13.85 -15.11
N SER A 531 31.03 -14.23 -13.87
CA SER A 531 31.59 -15.41 -13.23
C SER A 531 30.70 -16.62 -13.40
N LYS A 532 31.35 -17.77 -13.69
CA LYS A 532 30.72 -19.11 -13.65
C LYS A 532 30.64 -19.66 -12.23
N THR A 533 31.31 -19.02 -11.26
CA THR A 533 31.27 -19.43 -9.86
C THR A 533 29.89 -19.16 -9.29
N PRO A 534 29.29 -20.08 -8.51
CA PRO A 534 28.03 -19.82 -7.84
C PRO A 534 28.07 -18.57 -6.95
N PRO A 535 26.95 -17.84 -6.80
CA PRO A 535 26.88 -16.66 -5.92
C PRO A 535 27.25 -17.05 -4.48
N ARG A 536 27.97 -16.17 -3.79
CA ARG A 536 28.30 -16.36 -2.37
C ARG A 536 27.12 -15.97 -1.49
N GLN A 537 26.62 -16.92 -0.71
CA GLN A 537 25.52 -16.72 0.21
C GLN A 537 25.93 -15.84 1.40
N LEU A 538 25.07 -14.89 1.77
CA LEU A 538 25.23 -13.98 2.90
C LEU A 538 24.30 -14.30 4.06
N THR A 539 23.09 -14.79 3.78
CA THR A 539 22.08 -15.10 4.80
C THR A 539 21.65 -16.56 4.69
N PHE A 540 21.21 -17.14 5.82
CA PHE A 540 20.83 -18.54 5.92
C PHE A 540 19.46 -18.67 6.59
N PHE A 541 18.47 -17.90 6.09
CA PHE A 541 17.12 -17.98 6.58
C PHE A 541 16.49 -19.32 6.21
N GLU A 542 15.91 -19.99 7.19
CA GLU A 542 15.15 -21.21 6.96
C GLU A 542 13.72 -20.92 6.53
N ASN A 543 13.11 -21.87 5.80
CA ASN A 543 11.69 -21.80 5.46
C ASN A 543 10.83 -21.89 6.73
N PRO A 544 10.07 -20.86 7.10
CA PRO A 544 9.23 -20.89 8.27
C PRO A 544 7.95 -21.74 8.09
N PHE A 545 7.55 -22.00 6.84
CA PHE A 545 6.32 -22.73 6.49
C PHE A 545 6.61 -24.22 6.24
N LYS A 546 7.23 -24.91 7.21
CA LYS A 546 7.63 -26.33 7.07
C LYS A 546 6.45 -27.26 6.81
N SER A 547 5.29 -27.00 7.43
CA SER A 547 4.06 -27.79 7.21
C SER A 547 3.46 -27.58 5.80
N PHE A 548 3.96 -26.60 5.04
CA PHE A 548 3.55 -26.35 3.66
C PHE A 548 4.46 -27.01 2.61
N GLU A 549 5.51 -27.67 3.04
CA GLU A 549 6.40 -28.43 2.15
C GLU A 549 5.61 -29.56 1.46
N GLY A 550 5.73 -29.66 0.14
CA GLY A 550 4.98 -30.66 -0.63
C GLY A 550 3.74 -30.12 -1.36
N VAL A 551 3.22 -28.96 -1.00
CA VAL A 551 2.20 -28.28 -1.79
C VAL A 551 2.76 -27.94 -3.17
N THR A 552 2.03 -28.31 -4.22
CA THR A 552 2.44 -28.03 -5.60
C THR A 552 2.02 -26.60 -5.98
N LYS A 553 2.95 -25.80 -6.49
CA LYS A 553 2.68 -24.48 -7.10
C LYS A 553 2.88 -24.57 -8.61
N LYS A 554 1.89 -24.12 -9.39
CA LYS A 554 1.96 -24.12 -10.85
C LYS A 554 1.28 -22.87 -11.41
N MET A 555 1.97 -22.11 -12.25
CA MET A 555 1.33 -21.10 -13.07
C MET A 555 0.55 -21.79 -14.19
N ILE A 556 -0.71 -21.44 -14.35
CA ILE A 556 -1.56 -21.91 -15.45
C ILE A 556 -1.94 -20.74 -16.35
N ASN A 557 -1.91 -20.96 -17.65
CA ASN A 557 -2.32 -20.00 -18.66
C ASN A 557 -3.56 -20.55 -19.38
N TYR A 558 -4.53 -19.70 -19.61
CA TYR A 558 -5.78 -20.04 -20.29
C TYR A 558 -6.30 -18.83 -21.06
N LYS A 559 -7.35 -19.02 -21.86
CA LYS A 559 -7.93 -17.95 -22.66
C LYS A 559 -9.36 -17.67 -22.25
N ARG A 560 -9.71 -16.40 -22.19
CA ARG A 560 -11.08 -15.91 -22.18
C ARG A 560 -11.73 -16.10 -23.55
N GLU A 561 -13.04 -16.17 -23.64
CA GLU A 561 -13.76 -16.44 -24.89
C GLU A 561 -13.57 -15.35 -25.96
N ASP A 562 -13.29 -14.11 -25.55
CA ASP A 562 -12.95 -12.99 -26.44
C ASP A 562 -11.47 -12.98 -26.87
N GLY A 563 -10.70 -14.01 -26.49
CA GLY A 563 -9.32 -14.26 -26.89
C GLY A 563 -8.24 -13.61 -26.02
N ILE A 564 -8.59 -12.94 -24.90
CA ILE A 564 -7.61 -12.42 -23.93
C ILE A 564 -6.91 -13.59 -23.23
N ASP A 565 -5.58 -13.53 -23.19
CA ASP A 565 -4.77 -14.47 -22.42
C ASP A 565 -4.93 -14.19 -20.92
N LEU A 566 -5.26 -15.21 -20.14
CA LEU A 566 -5.41 -15.13 -18.70
C LEU A 566 -4.44 -16.08 -18.00
N ARG A 567 -4.20 -15.81 -16.72
CA ARG A 567 -3.36 -16.66 -15.87
C ARG A 567 -3.89 -16.77 -14.47
N GLY A 568 -3.34 -17.73 -13.73
CA GLY A 568 -3.51 -17.87 -12.28
C GLY A 568 -2.43 -18.77 -11.71
N ILE A 569 -2.23 -18.70 -10.41
CA ILE A 569 -1.32 -19.60 -9.70
C ILE A 569 -2.16 -20.69 -9.03
N LEU A 570 -2.05 -21.90 -9.55
CA LEU A 570 -2.73 -23.08 -9.00
C LEU A 570 -1.87 -23.75 -7.95
N TYR A 571 -2.42 -23.91 -6.75
CA TYR A 571 -1.85 -24.71 -5.69
C TYR A 571 -2.67 -25.99 -5.51
N LEU A 572 -1.97 -27.11 -5.34
CA LEU A 572 -2.59 -28.41 -5.07
C LEU A 572 -2.04 -28.97 -3.76
N PRO A 573 -2.86 -29.68 -2.96
CA PRO A 573 -2.44 -30.29 -1.71
C PRO A 573 -1.20 -31.15 -1.84
N ALA A 574 -0.45 -31.27 -0.76
CA ALA A 574 0.72 -32.15 -0.71
C ALA A 574 0.35 -33.60 -1.01
N GLY A 575 1.06 -34.23 -1.97
CA GLY A 575 0.84 -35.64 -2.34
C GLY A 575 -0.41 -35.89 -3.17
N TYR A 576 -1.17 -34.87 -3.59
CA TYR A 576 -2.37 -35.03 -4.40
C TYR A 576 -2.08 -35.72 -5.75
N ASP A 577 -2.85 -36.75 -6.04
CA ASP A 577 -2.84 -37.50 -7.30
C ASP A 577 -4.26 -37.54 -7.88
N PRO A 578 -4.53 -36.85 -9.01
CA PRO A 578 -5.88 -36.76 -9.57
C PRO A 578 -6.50 -38.12 -9.95
N GLN A 579 -5.69 -39.14 -10.19
CA GLN A 579 -6.17 -40.48 -10.52
C GLN A 579 -6.65 -41.27 -9.30
N LYS A 580 -6.10 -40.94 -8.10
CA LYS A 580 -6.44 -41.63 -6.85
C LYS A 580 -7.42 -40.85 -5.98
N ASP A 581 -7.23 -39.56 -5.90
CA ASP A 581 -7.93 -38.70 -4.94
C ASP A 581 -9.17 -38.05 -5.56
N GLY A 582 -9.33 -38.16 -6.88
CA GLY A 582 -10.45 -37.56 -7.60
C GLY A 582 -10.37 -36.03 -7.67
N ARG A 583 -11.47 -35.38 -8.03
CA ARG A 583 -11.58 -33.94 -8.20
C ARG A 583 -11.73 -33.24 -6.85
N LEU A 584 -10.98 -32.15 -6.65
CA LEU A 584 -10.95 -31.37 -5.42
C LEU A 584 -12.02 -30.25 -5.43
N PRO A 585 -12.50 -29.81 -4.25
CA PRO A 585 -13.11 -28.50 -4.14
C PRO A 585 -12.03 -27.43 -4.41
N MET A 586 -12.43 -26.25 -4.91
CA MET A 586 -11.52 -25.15 -5.19
C MET A 586 -11.89 -23.87 -4.45
N LEU A 587 -10.88 -23.13 -4.00
CA LEU A 587 -11.01 -21.74 -3.61
C LEU A 587 -10.31 -20.87 -4.65
N MET A 588 -11.06 -19.96 -5.29
CA MET A 588 -10.53 -18.98 -6.25
C MET A 588 -10.43 -17.61 -5.60
N GLU A 589 -9.31 -16.94 -5.78
CA GLU A 589 -9.10 -15.56 -5.37
C GLU A 589 -8.72 -14.71 -6.58
N ALA A 590 -9.32 -13.53 -6.70
CA ALA A 590 -9.00 -12.57 -7.74
C ALA A 590 -9.20 -11.12 -7.29
N TYR A 591 -8.56 -10.22 -8.03
CA TYR A 591 -8.71 -8.78 -7.88
C TYR A 591 -8.77 -8.15 -9.28
N PRO A 592 -9.92 -7.56 -9.69
CA PRO A 592 -10.05 -6.97 -11.01
C PRO A 592 -9.10 -5.81 -11.24
N VAL A 593 -8.57 -5.73 -12.47
CA VAL A 593 -7.67 -4.64 -12.90
C VAL A 593 -8.16 -4.09 -14.24
N GLU A 594 -8.32 -2.79 -14.33
CA GLU A 594 -8.83 -2.11 -15.52
C GLU A 594 -7.69 -1.74 -16.48
N TYR A 595 -7.87 -2.07 -17.76
CA TYR A 595 -6.91 -1.83 -18.84
C TYR A 595 -7.55 -1.01 -19.98
N LYS A 596 -6.70 -0.25 -20.68
CA LYS A 596 -7.02 0.39 -21.97
C LYS A 596 -6.44 -0.37 -23.16
N ASP A 597 -5.51 -1.30 -22.90
CA ASP A 597 -4.87 -2.12 -23.92
C ASP A 597 -5.13 -3.62 -23.68
N LYS A 598 -5.85 -4.23 -24.65
CA LYS A 598 -6.16 -5.67 -24.62
C LYS A 598 -4.91 -6.57 -24.65
N ALA A 599 -3.88 -6.16 -25.37
CA ALA A 599 -2.64 -6.95 -25.45
C ALA A 599 -1.86 -6.89 -24.13
N ALA A 600 -1.86 -5.73 -23.46
CA ALA A 600 -1.24 -5.55 -22.15
C ALA A 600 -1.98 -6.33 -21.04
N ALA A 601 -3.29 -6.38 -21.10
CA ALA A 601 -4.13 -7.09 -20.13
C ALA A 601 -3.81 -8.60 -19.99
N GLY A 602 -3.26 -9.21 -21.04
CA GLY A 602 -2.85 -10.62 -21.05
C GLY A 602 -1.39 -10.88 -20.66
N GLN A 603 -0.62 -9.83 -20.33
CA GLN A 603 0.81 -9.98 -20.04
C GLN A 603 1.06 -10.52 -18.62
N ILE A 604 2.14 -11.27 -18.46
CA ILE A 604 2.54 -11.92 -17.22
C ILE A 604 3.46 -10.99 -16.42
N ASP A 605 3.13 -10.76 -15.14
CA ASP A 605 3.87 -9.89 -14.21
C ASP A 605 4.47 -10.65 -13.00
N ASP A 606 4.45 -11.99 -13.02
CA ASP A 606 4.94 -12.83 -11.94
C ASP A 606 5.89 -13.92 -12.44
N SER A 607 6.43 -14.72 -11.52
CA SER A 607 7.29 -15.88 -11.81
C SER A 607 6.79 -17.13 -11.09
N PRO A 608 6.71 -18.28 -11.79
CA PRO A 608 6.38 -19.56 -11.14
C PRO A 608 7.41 -19.97 -10.08
N HIS A 609 8.58 -19.32 -10.07
CA HIS A 609 9.69 -19.63 -9.19
C HIS A 609 9.79 -18.73 -7.96
N ARG A 610 8.86 -17.80 -7.74
CA ARG A 610 8.79 -17.02 -6.50
C ARG A 610 8.39 -17.90 -5.33
N PHE A 611 8.93 -17.62 -4.15
CA PHE A 611 8.51 -18.21 -2.90
C PHE A 611 7.08 -17.79 -2.55
N VAL A 612 6.37 -18.63 -1.80
CA VAL A 612 5.00 -18.36 -1.36
C VAL A 612 5.02 -17.79 0.04
N PHE A 613 4.74 -16.49 0.16
CA PHE A 613 4.58 -15.83 1.45
C PHE A 613 3.12 -15.91 1.89
N LEU A 614 2.88 -16.60 3.01
CA LEU A 614 1.55 -16.65 3.61
C LEU A 614 1.36 -15.43 4.52
N TYR A 615 0.26 -14.74 4.33
CA TYR A 615 -0.16 -13.61 5.14
C TYR A 615 -1.67 -13.71 5.42
N TRP A 616 -2.21 -12.90 6.33
CA TRP A 616 -3.60 -13.00 6.76
C TRP A 616 -4.64 -13.03 5.61
N GLY A 617 -4.34 -12.45 4.48
CA GLY A 617 -5.22 -12.37 3.31
C GLY A 617 -5.09 -13.54 2.33
N SER A 618 -4.05 -14.39 2.47
CA SER A 618 -3.73 -15.44 1.50
C SER A 618 -4.81 -16.52 1.40
N PRO A 619 -5.26 -16.90 0.20
CA PRO A 619 -6.13 -18.06 0.01
C PRO A 619 -5.38 -19.39 0.16
N VAL A 620 -4.07 -19.37 0.11
CA VAL A 620 -3.23 -20.56 -0.05
C VAL A 620 -3.24 -21.45 1.18
N PHE A 621 -3.67 -20.94 2.35
CA PHE A 621 -3.91 -21.75 3.56
C PHE A 621 -4.77 -22.98 3.30
N TRP A 622 -5.77 -22.86 2.43
CA TRP A 622 -6.72 -23.96 2.16
C TRP A 622 -6.13 -25.07 1.32
N ALA A 623 -4.97 -24.91 0.70
CA ALA A 623 -4.22 -26.04 0.13
C ALA A 623 -3.84 -27.08 1.20
N ALA A 624 -3.53 -26.63 2.44
CA ALA A 624 -3.31 -27.54 3.58
C ALA A 624 -4.61 -28.21 4.10
N ARG A 625 -5.79 -27.74 3.67
CA ARG A 625 -7.12 -28.27 4.01
C ARG A 625 -7.72 -29.17 2.92
N GLY A 626 -6.94 -29.50 1.89
CA GLY A 626 -7.38 -30.38 0.81
C GLY A 626 -8.18 -29.67 -0.29
N TYR A 627 -8.04 -28.36 -0.44
CA TYR A 627 -8.58 -27.63 -1.57
C TYR A 627 -7.53 -27.44 -2.65
N ALA A 628 -7.93 -27.45 -3.91
CA ALA A 628 -7.19 -26.72 -4.93
C ALA A 628 -7.37 -25.22 -4.67
N VAL A 629 -6.32 -24.42 -4.81
CA VAL A 629 -6.40 -22.96 -4.66
C VAL A 629 -5.93 -22.32 -5.95
N LEU A 630 -6.76 -21.47 -6.53
CA LEU A 630 -6.38 -20.62 -7.66
C LEU A 630 -6.21 -19.17 -7.15
N GLU A 631 -4.97 -18.79 -6.89
CA GLU A 631 -4.59 -17.48 -6.39
C GLU A 631 -4.24 -16.54 -7.54
N ASN A 632 -4.54 -15.25 -7.37
CA ASN A 632 -4.27 -14.21 -8.37
C ASN A 632 -4.82 -14.61 -9.76
N ALA A 633 -6.04 -15.21 -9.81
CA ALA A 633 -6.69 -15.44 -11.07
C ALA A 633 -6.86 -14.11 -11.81
N ALA A 634 -6.36 -14.02 -13.04
CA ALA A 634 -6.41 -12.78 -13.81
C ALA A 634 -7.85 -12.40 -14.15
N PHE A 635 -8.28 -11.22 -13.76
CA PHE A 635 -9.59 -10.62 -14.00
C PHE A 635 -9.42 -9.25 -14.65
N PRO A 636 -8.91 -9.18 -15.91
CA PRO A 636 -8.77 -7.91 -16.60
C PRO A 636 -10.10 -7.39 -17.11
N VAL A 637 -10.39 -6.12 -16.81
CA VAL A 637 -11.53 -5.39 -17.36
C VAL A 637 -10.99 -4.41 -18.39
N VAL A 638 -11.29 -4.64 -19.66
CA VAL A 638 -10.66 -3.91 -20.77
C VAL A 638 -11.64 -2.97 -21.43
N GLY A 639 -11.30 -1.67 -21.51
CA GLY A 639 -12.00 -0.68 -22.31
C GLY A 639 -11.22 -0.38 -23.59
N GLN A 640 -11.86 -0.46 -24.76
CA GLN A 640 -11.21 -0.20 -26.03
C GLN A 640 -11.67 1.11 -26.66
N GLY A 641 -10.71 1.88 -27.17
CA GLY A 641 -11.01 3.12 -27.89
C GLY A 641 -11.68 4.18 -27.01
N LYS A 642 -12.98 4.44 -27.27
CA LYS A 642 -13.78 5.38 -26.49
C LYS A 642 -14.53 4.74 -25.33
N GLU A 643 -14.56 3.41 -25.26
CA GLU A 643 -15.19 2.69 -24.16
C GLU A 643 -14.33 2.75 -22.90
N GLU A 644 -14.96 2.99 -21.76
CA GLU A 644 -14.30 2.85 -20.47
C GLU A 644 -14.38 1.40 -20.00
N PRO A 645 -13.39 0.88 -19.27
CA PRO A 645 -13.39 -0.50 -18.80
C PRO A 645 -14.68 -0.89 -18.08
N ASN A 646 -15.22 0.01 -17.29
CA ASN A 646 -16.43 -0.23 -16.49
C ASN A 646 -17.72 -0.29 -17.31
N ASP A 647 -17.71 0.08 -18.60
CA ASP A 647 -18.91 0.00 -19.44
C ASP A 647 -19.38 -1.46 -19.65
N THR A 648 -18.45 -2.42 -19.57
CA THR A 648 -18.73 -3.87 -19.68
C THR A 648 -18.15 -4.67 -18.51
N TYR A 649 -18.07 -4.05 -17.32
CA TYR A 649 -17.46 -4.64 -16.13
C TYR A 649 -18.04 -6.01 -15.76
N ILE A 650 -19.37 -6.10 -15.65
CA ILE A 650 -20.06 -7.31 -15.19
C ILE A 650 -19.84 -8.48 -16.16
N GLU A 651 -20.01 -8.21 -17.45
CA GLU A 651 -19.88 -9.23 -18.49
C GLU A 651 -18.45 -9.79 -18.50
N GLN A 652 -17.44 -8.92 -18.35
CA GLN A 652 -16.05 -9.32 -18.33
C GLN A 652 -15.72 -10.14 -17.05
N LEU A 653 -16.21 -9.75 -15.88
CA LEU A 653 -16.04 -10.56 -14.66
C LEU A 653 -16.58 -11.99 -14.82
N VAL A 654 -17.77 -12.14 -15.41
CA VAL A 654 -18.39 -13.47 -15.61
C VAL A 654 -17.57 -14.30 -16.60
N MET A 655 -17.08 -13.68 -17.69
CA MET A 655 -16.20 -14.35 -18.64
C MET A 655 -14.86 -14.78 -17.99
N ASP A 656 -14.27 -13.95 -17.13
CA ASP A 656 -13.02 -14.26 -16.43
C ASP A 656 -13.22 -15.45 -15.47
N GLY A 657 -14.26 -15.40 -14.64
CA GLY A 657 -14.59 -16.47 -13.70
C GLY A 657 -14.86 -17.80 -14.40
N LYS A 658 -15.63 -17.76 -15.48
CA LYS A 658 -15.91 -18.95 -16.31
C LYS A 658 -14.64 -19.53 -16.92
N ALA A 659 -13.81 -18.68 -17.53
CA ALA A 659 -12.56 -19.12 -18.17
C ALA A 659 -11.59 -19.77 -17.16
N ALA A 660 -11.51 -19.22 -15.94
CA ALA A 660 -10.69 -19.77 -14.86
C ALA A 660 -11.18 -21.16 -14.43
N ILE A 661 -12.48 -21.30 -14.17
CA ILE A 661 -13.08 -22.59 -13.79
C ILE A 661 -12.93 -23.61 -14.90
N ASP A 662 -13.25 -23.28 -16.15
CA ASP A 662 -13.11 -24.15 -17.31
C ASP A 662 -11.67 -24.64 -17.51
N ALA A 663 -10.68 -23.80 -17.17
CA ALA A 663 -9.27 -24.17 -17.28
C ALA A 663 -8.89 -25.29 -16.30
N VAL A 664 -9.26 -25.17 -15.04
CA VAL A 664 -8.93 -26.18 -14.00
C VAL A 664 -9.81 -27.42 -14.12
N ASP A 665 -11.04 -27.30 -14.62
CA ASP A 665 -11.93 -28.42 -14.97
C ASP A 665 -11.32 -29.28 -16.08
N ARG A 666 -10.85 -28.67 -17.17
CA ARG A 666 -10.16 -29.38 -18.26
C ARG A 666 -8.87 -30.08 -17.81
N MET A 667 -8.23 -29.62 -16.74
CA MET A 667 -7.10 -30.32 -16.11
C MET A 667 -7.52 -31.58 -15.32
N GLY A 668 -8.81 -31.75 -15.06
CA GLY A 668 -9.36 -32.88 -14.30
C GLY A 668 -9.11 -32.82 -12.78
N VAL A 669 -8.64 -31.67 -12.27
CA VAL A 669 -8.22 -31.55 -10.87
C VAL A 669 -9.28 -30.94 -9.96
N VAL A 670 -10.25 -30.20 -10.52
CA VAL A 670 -11.29 -29.48 -9.75
C VAL A 670 -12.69 -29.95 -10.16
N ASP A 671 -13.58 -30.04 -9.18
CA ASP A 671 -15.01 -30.21 -9.39
C ASP A 671 -15.65 -28.82 -9.60
N PRO A 672 -16.13 -28.48 -10.80
CA PRO A 672 -16.67 -27.15 -11.11
C PRO A 672 -17.91 -26.78 -10.31
N LYS A 673 -18.58 -27.75 -9.66
CA LYS A 673 -19.73 -27.49 -8.77
C LYS A 673 -19.30 -27.14 -7.34
N ARG A 674 -18.03 -27.32 -6.99
CA ARG A 674 -17.47 -27.08 -5.65
C ARG A 674 -16.42 -25.99 -5.70
N VAL A 675 -16.77 -24.84 -6.27
CA VAL A 675 -15.87 -23.68 -6.37
C VAL A 675 -16.36 -22.56 -5.46
N GLY A 676 -15.54 -22.18 -4.48
CA GLY A 676 -15.73 -20.94 -3.71
C GLY A 676 -14.93 -19.80 -4.33
N VAL A 677 -15.47 -18.58 -4.22
CA VAL A 677 -14.77 -17.36 -4.64
C VAL A 677 -14.55 -16.42 -3.47
N MET A 678 -13.34 -15.83 -3.38
CA MET A 678 -13.04 -14.87 -2.34
C MET A 678 -12.31 -13.63 -2.88
N GLY A 679 -12.40 -12.54 -2.12
CA GLY A 679 -11.69 -11.32 -2.40
C GLY A 679 -11.71 -10.33 -1.25
N HIS A 680 -10.81 -9.36 -1.31
CA HIS A 680 -10.72 -8.26 -0.36
C HIS A 680 -10.88 -6.93 -1.10
N SER A 681 -11.51 -5.92 -0.48
CA SER A 681 -11.66 -4.58 -1.06
C SER A 681 -12.41 -4.64 -2.42
N TYR A 682 -11.77 -4.26 -3.51
CA TYR A 682 -12.34 -4.37 -4.86
C TYR A 682 -12.56 -5.82 -5.30
N GLY A 683 -11.75 -6.75 -4.78
CA GLY A 683 -12.01 -8.19 -4.92
C GLY A 683 -13.28 -8.64 -4.20
N ALA A 684 -13.63 -8.07 -3.04
CA ALA A 684 -14.90 -8.35 -2.36
C ALA A 684 -16.11 -7.80 -3.15
N PHE A 685 -15.94 -6.63 -3.76
CA PHE A 685 -16.91 -6.05 -4.68
C PHE A 685 -17.14 -6.97 -5.90
N MET A 686 -16.06 -7.52 -6.47
CA MET A 686 -16.12 -8.54 -7.52
C MET A 686 -16.90 -9.78 -7.05
N VAL A 687 -16.61 -10.33 -5.87
CA VAL A 687 -17.30 -11.50 -5.32
C VAL A 687 -18.81 -11.27 -5.28
N ALA A 688 -19.26 -10.16 -4.72
CA ALA A 688 -20.68 -9.85 -4.61
C ALA A 688 -21.34 -9.68 -6.00
N ASN A 689 -20.63 -9.10 -6.98
CA ASN A 689 -21.12 -8.98 -8.35
C ASN A 689 -21.20 -10.33 -9.06
N LEU A 690 -20.21 -11.21 -8.88
CA LEU A 690 -20.26 -12.56 -9.46
C LEU A 690 -21.46 -13.34 -8.94
N LEU A 691 -21.71 -13.34 -7.61
CA LEU A 691 -22.89 -14.03 -7.05
C LEU A 691 -24.22 -13.38 -7.46
N ALA A 692 -24.22 -12.10 -7.79
CA ALA A 692 -25.43 -11.41 -8.26
C ALA A 692 -25.74 -11.62 -9.75
N HIS A 693 -24.77 -12.08 -10.55
CA HIS A 693 -24.90 -12.08 -12.02
C HIS A 693 -24.54 -13.42 -12.68
N CYS A 694 -24.13 -14.45 -11.92
CA CYS A 694 -23.86 -15.78 -12.46
C CYS A 694 -23.97 -16.86 -11.37
N ASP A 695 -24.20 -18.12 -11.77
CA ASP A 695 -24.32 -19.31 -10.92
C ASP A 695 -23.05 -20.19 -10.99
N LEU A 696 -21.86 -19.57 -11.11
CA LEU A 696 -20.59 -20.30 -11.28
C LEU A 696 -20.01 -20.82 -9.97
N PHE A 697 -20.46 -20.32 -8.83
CA PHE A 697 -19.83 -20.53 -7.54
C PHE A 697 -20.76 -21.21 -6.53
N ALA A 698 -20.21 -22.04 -5.65
CA ALA A 698 -20.96 -22.67 -4.58
C ALA A 698 -21.12 -21.75 -3.35
N ALA A 699 -20.20 -20.80 -3.14
CA ALA A 699 -20.25 -19.80 -2.08
C ALA A 699 -19.27 -18.65 -2.34
N GLY A 700 -19.51 -17.50 -1.72
CA GLY A 700 -18.61 -16.34 -1.74
C GLY A 700 -18.14 -15.90 -0.38
N ILE A 701 -16.91 -15.34 -0.33
CA ILE A 701 -16.29 -14.70 0.84
C ILE A 701 -15.83 -13.30 0.44
N ALA A 702 -16.47 -12.27 0.97
CA ALA A 702 -16.22 -10.88 0.62
C ALA A 702 -15.73 -10.08 1.85
N ARG A 703 -14.48 -9.58 1.79
CA ARG A 703 -13.83 -8.88 2.91
C ARG A 703 -13.68 -7.39 2.61
N SER A 704 -14.19 -6.52 3.49
CA SER A 704 -14.06 -5.05 3.44
C SER A 704 -14.38 -4.44 2.07
N GLY A 705 -15.51 -4.84 1.46
CA GLY A 705 -15.93 -4.38 0.13
C GLY A 705 -16.82 -3.15 0.15
N ALA A 706 -17.05 -2.58 -1.04
CA ALA A 706 -18.00 -1.50 -1.29
C ALA A 706 -19.07 -1.97 -2.27
N TYR A 707 -20.29 -2.14 -1.85
CA TYR A 707 -21.34 -2.86 -2.60
C TYR A 707 -22.41 -1.94 -3.20
N ASN A 708 -22.42 -0.67 -2.82
CA ASN A 708 -23.29 0.35 -3.41
C ASN A 708 -22.46 1.57 -3.84
N ARG A 709 -22.24 1.74 -5.13
CA ARG A 709 -21.41 2.79 -5.69
C ARG A 709 -22.04 4.18 -5.67
N SER A 710 -23.33 4.29 -5.41
CA SER A 710 -23.94 5.59 -5.17
C SER A 710 -23.41 6.29 -3.90
N LEU A 711 -22.76 5.54 -3.00
CA LEU A 711 -22.06 6.08 -1.82
C LEU A 711 -20.67 6.63 -2.14
N THR A 712 -20.15 6.41 -3.36
CA THR A 712 -18.90 7.00 -3.87
C THR A 712 -19.16 7.74 -5.18
N PRO A 713 -20.00 8.80 -5.20
CA PRO A 713 -20.58 9.35 -6.43
C PRO A 713 -19.61 10.18 -7.29
N PHE A 714 -18.40 10.44 -6.82
CA PHE A 714 -17.38 11.21 -7.54
C PHE A 714 -16.19 10.33 -8.00
N GLY A 715 -16.46 9.08 -8.37
CA GLY A 715 -15.44 8.16 -8.86
C GLY A 715 -15.09 7.06 -7.86
N PHE A 716 -14.57 5.96 -8.38
CA PHE A 716 -14.06 4.82 -7.63
C PHE A 716 -13.16 3.97 -8.51
N GLN A 717 -12.09 3.42 -7.97
CA GLN A 717 -11.09 2.65 -8.74
C GLN A 717 -10.67 3.41 -10.01
N ALA A 718 -10.77 2.83 -11.19
CA ALA A 718 -10.49 3.47 -12.47
C ALA A 718 -11.66 4.28 -13.07
N GLU A 719 -12.80 4.40 -12.36
CA GLU A 719 -13.95 5.21 -12.81
C GLU A 719 -13.77 6.67 -12.44
N GLU A 720 -13.62 7.54 -13.44
CA GLU A 720 -13.49 8.99 -13.26
C GLU A 720 -14.82 9.73 -13.43
N ARG A 721 -15.79 9.13 -14.11
CA ARG A 721 -17.12 9.73 -14.30
C ARG A 721 -17.83 9.76 -12.96
N THR A 722 -18.52 10.87 -12.70
CA THR A 722 -19.39 10.95 -11.52
C THR A 722 -20.66 10.12 -11.72
N TYR A 723 -21.34 9.77 -10.61
CA TYR A 723 -22.62 9.10 -10.64
C TYR A 723 -23.62 9.75 -11.63
N TRP A 724 -23.67 11.08 -11.68
CA TRP A 724 -24.61 11.81 -12.56
C TRP A 724 -24.20 11.76 -14.03
N GLN A 725 -22.93 11.54 -14.35
CA GLN A 725 -22.42 11.37 -15.71
C GLN A 725 -22.58 9.94 -16.22
N ALA A 726 -22.51 8.93 -15.33
CA ALA A 726 -22.53 7.51 -15.67
C ALA A 726 -23.50 6.69 -14.79
N ARG A 727 -24.71 7.24 -14.55
CA ARG A 727 -25.70 6.68 -13.60
C ARG A 727 -25.97 5.18 -13.81
N ASP A 728 -26.13 4.78 -15.06
CA ASP A 728 -26.44 3.37 -15.39
C ASP A 728 -25.27 2.45 -15.06
N ILE A 729 -24.03 2.90 -15.24
CA ILE A 729 -22.82 2.15 -14.90
C ILE A 729 -22.73 1.95 -13.38
N TYR A 730 -22.89 3.02 -12.62
CA TYR A 730 -22.89 2.96 -11.15
C TYR A 730 -23.95 2.02 -10.60
N ASN A 731 -25.18 2.09 -11.15
CA ASN A 731 -26.29 1.23 -10.74
C ASN A 731 -26.03 -0.23 -11.12
N ARG A 732 -25.54 -0.49 -12.34
CA ARG A 732 -25.25 -1.83 -12.84
C ARG A 732 -24.12 -2.49 -12.10
N MET A 733 -23.07 -1.74 -11.78
CA MET A 733 -21.93 -2.26 -11.01
C MET A 733 -22.24 -2.45 -9.53
N SER A 734 -23.33 -1.90 -8.98
CA SER A 734 -23.65 -2.01 -7.55
C SER A 734 -24.37 -3.33 -7.23
N PRO A 735 -23.71 -4.36 -6.67
CA PRO A 735 -24.35 -5.64 -6.36
C PRO A 735 -25.48 -5.51 -5.32
N PHE A 736 -25.49 -4.44 -4.54
CA PHE A 736 -26.61 -4.11 -3.64
C PHE A 736 -27.95 -4.02 -4.39
N ASN A 737 -27.96 -3.50 -5.62
CA ASN A 737 -29.15 -3.35 -6.44
C ASN A 737 -29.67 -4.70 -6.99
N TYR A 738 -28.88 -5.76 -6.87
CA TYR A 738 -29.17 -7.12 -7.33
C TYR A 738 -29.12 -8.13 -6.17
N ALA A 739 -29.31 -7.67 -4.93
CA ALA A 739 -29.27 -8.52 -3.75
C ALA A 739 -30.33 -9.66 -3.80
N ASP A 740 -31.41 -9.45 -4.56
CA ASP A 740 -32.47 -10.46 -4.84
C ASP A 740 -31.99 -11.60 -5.77
N LYS A 741 -30.84 -11.44 -6.41
CA LYS A 741 -30.22 -12.43 -7.29
C LYS A 741 -29.11 -13.23 -6.61
N ILE A 742 -28.66 -12.81 -5.42
CA ILE A 742 -27.62 -13.52 -4.66
C ILE A 742 -28.26 -14.76 -4.02
N ASN A 743 -28.14 -15.90 -4.70
CA ASN A 743 -28.71 -17.19 -4.27
C ASN A 743 -27.71 -18.03 -3.46
N GLU A 744 -26.42 -17.87 -3.76
CA GLU A 744 -25.34 -18.60 -3.10
C GLU A 744 -25.03 -18.00 -1.71
N PRO A 745 -24.58 -18.87 -0.78
CA PRO A 745 -24.14 -18.42 0.54
C PRO A 745 -23.03 -17.36 0.47
N LEU A 746 -23.25 -16.19 1.11
CA LEU A 746 -22.30 -15.07 1.13
C LEU A 746 -21.80 -14.80 2.55
N LEU A 747 -20.49 -14.92 2.78
CA LEU A 747 -19.79 -14.49 3.99
C LEU A 747 -19.22 -13.09 3.79
N LEU A 748 -19.71 -12.15 4.59
CA LEU A 748 -19.22 -10.78 4.64
C LEU A 748 -18.35 -10.60 5.90
N ILE A 749 -17.12 -10.12 5.75
CA ILE A 749 -16.21 -9.82 6.86
C ILE A 749 -15.75 -8.37 6.70
N HIS A 750 -15.81 -7.56 7.76
CA HIS A 750 -15.44 -6.14 7.68
C HIS A 750 -14.80 -5.65 8.97
N GLY A 751 -13.79 -4.80 8.88
CA GLY A 751 -13.28 -4.06 10.04
C GLY A 751 -14.27 -2.97 10.47
N ASP A 752 -14.60 -2.88 11.75
CA ASP A 752 -15.57 -1.88 12.26
C ASP A 752 -15.02 -0.45 12.24
N ALA A 753 -13.70 -0.32 12.09
CA ALA A 753 -12.98 0.95 12.00
C ALA A 753 -12.33 1.16 10.61
N ASP A 754 -12.91 0.59 9.54
CA ASP A 754 -12.40 0.75 8.18
C ASP A 754 -12.34 2.23 7.79
N ASN A 755 -11.16 2.69 7.36
CA ASN A 755 -10.86 4.08 7.01
C ASN A 755 -10.59 4.30 5.51
N ASN A 756 -10.79 3.28 4.69
CA ASN A 756 -10.63 3.42 3.24
C ASN A 756 -11.80 4.23 2.66
N PRO A 757 -11.55 5.23 1.81
CA PRO A 757 -12.62 5.98 1.15
C PRO A 757 -13.49 5.06 0.27
N GLY A 758 -14.74 4.89 0.64
CA GLY A 758 -15.73 4.10 -0.13
C GLY A 758 -16.03 2.71 0.43
N THR A 759 -15.14 2.09 1.22
CA THR A 759 -15.39 0.81 1.89
C THR A 759 -15.85 0.99 3.33
N PHE A 760 -16.85 1.84 3.53
CA PHE A 760 -17.46 2.02 4.85
C PHE A 760 -18.03 0.71 5.37
N THR A 761 -17.90 0.43 6.66
CA THR A 761 -18.49 -0.75 7.30
C THR A 761 -19.98 -0.88 7.00
N LEU A 762 -20.68 0.26 6.88
CA LEU A 762 -22.06 0.39 6.44
C LEU A 762 -22.35 -0.35 5.12
N GLN A 763 -21.39 -0.46 4.20
CA GLN A 763 -21.56 -1.17 2.92
C GLN A 763 -21.89 -2.65 3.14
N SER A 764 -21.13 -3.34 4.00
CA SER A 764 -21.37 -4.74 4.36
C SER A 764 -22.63 -4.92 5.18
N GLU A 765 -22.90 -4.04 6.12
CA GLU A 765 -24.13 -4.08 6.94
C GLU A 765 -25.39 -3.99 6.07
N ARG A 766 -25.40 -3.06 5.10
CA ARG A 766 -26.55 -2.87 4.20
C ARG A 766 -26.74 -4.02 3.22
N LEU A 767 -25.67 -4.56 2.64
CA LEU A 767 -25.76 -5.73 1.76
C LEU A 767 -26.25 -6.94 2.56
N PHE A 768 -25.71 -7.19 3.76
CA PHE A 768 -26.18 -8.27 4.62
C PHE A 768 -27.68 -8.18 4.91
N LEU A 769 -28.17 -6.98 5.28
CA LEU A 769 -29.58 -6.77 5.56
C LEU A 769 -30.47 -6.96 4.33
N ALA A 770 -29.99 -6.54 3.13
CA ALA A 770 -30.70 -6.73 1.89
C ALA A 770 -30.82 -8.23 1.55
N VAL A 771 -29.71 -8.97 1.52
CA VAL A 771 -29.71 -10.42 1.23
C VAL A 771 -30.59 -11.17 2.25
N LYS A 772 -30.46 -10.87 3.56
CA LYS A 772 -31.26 -11.46 4.61
C LYS A 772 -32.76 -11.15 4.43
N GLY A 773 -33.10 -9.89 4.14
CA GLY A 773 -34.50 -9.46 3.95
C GLY A 773 -35.17 -10.09 2.73
N LEU A 774 -34.39 -10.49 1.74
CA LEU A 774 -34.81 -11.17 0.51
C LEU A 774 -34.78 -12.70 0.60
N GLY A 775 -34.40 -13.26 1.78
CA GLY A 775 -34.39 -14.69 2.05
C GLY A 775 -33.11 -15.42 1.64
N GLY A 776 -32.08 -14.69 1.20
CA GLY A 776 -30.78 -15.27 0.83
C GLY A 776 -29.98 -15.71 2.07
N LYS A 777 -28.93 -16.52 1.84
CA LYS A 777 -28.04 -17.02 2.90
C LYS A 777 -26.82 -16.10 3.04
N ALA A 778 -26.78 -15.33 4.11
CA ALA A 778 -25.62 -14.46 4.38
C ALA A 778 -25.18 -14.54 5.86
N ARG A 779 -23.88 -14.31 6.09
CA ARG A 779 -23.28 -14.13 7.41
C ARG A 779 -22.44 -12.86 7.41
N LEU A 780 -22.59 -12.01 8.43
CA LEU A 780 -21.79 -10.81 8.61
C LEU A 780 -20.93 -10.96 9.86
N VAL A 781 -19.63 -10.73 9.72
CA VAL A 781 -18.63 -10.72 10.79
C VAL A 781 -17.98 -9.34 10.84
N LEU A 782 -18.16 -8.61 11.90
CA LEU A 782 -17.52 -7.32 12.16
C LEU A 782 -16.32 -7.53 13.08
N LEU A 783 -15.12 -7.20 12.61
CA LEU A 783 -13.89 -7.36 13.36
C LEU A 783 -13.61 -6.09 14.16
N PRO A 784 -13.61 -6.18 15.51
CA PRO A 784 -13.47 -4.99 16.36
C PRO A 784 -12.13 -4.30 16.16
N TYR A 785 -12.19 -2.97 16.08
CA TYR A 785 -11.04 -2.06 15.89
C TYR A 785 -10.24 -2.26 14.59
N GLU A 786 -10.60 -3.16 13.69
CA GLU A 786 -9.87 -3.33 12.44
C GLU A 786 -10.13 -2.19 11.44
N SER A 787 -9.05 -1.78 10.77
CA SER A 787 -9.09 -0.88 9.61
C SER A 787 -9.42 -1.66 8.33
N HIS A 788 -9.13 -1.06 7.17
CA HIS A 788 -9.26 -1.72 5.88
C HIS A 788 -8.40 -2.98 5.76
N GLY A 789 -7.17 -2.96 6.25
CA GLY A 789 -6.31 -4.15 6.44
C GLY A 789 -6.35 -4.61 7.89
N TYR A 790 -6.34 -5.92 8.14
CA TYR A 790 -6.47 -6.49 9.47
C TYR A 790 -5.11 -6.68 10.14
N ALA A 791 -5.04 -6.37 11.44
CA ALA A 791 -3.78 -6.30 12.17
C ALA A 791 -3.76 -7.11 13.47
N ALA A 792 -4.90 -7.28 14.17
CA ALA A 792 -4.93 -8.01 15.43
C ALA A 792 -4.96 -9.52 15.21
N ARG A 793 -4.07 -10.23 15.91
CA ARG A 793 -3.95 -11.68 15.85
C ARG A 793 -5.27 -12.40 16.14
N GLU A 794 -5.98 -11.96 17.16
CA GLU A 794 -7.27 -12.53 17.58
C GLU A 794 -8.32 -12.40 16.45
N ASN A 795 -8.43 -11.24 15.84
CA ASN A 795 -9.34 -11.00 14.72
C ASN A 795 -8.96 -11.84 13.49
N ILE A 796 -7.69 -11.88 13.15
CA ILE A 796 -7.18 -12.63 11.99
C ILE A 796 -7.42 -14.11 12.14
N LEU A 797 -7.13 -14.70 13.32
CA LEU A 797 -7.36 -16.11 13.57
C LEU A 797 -8.87 -16.45 13.57
N HIS A 798 -9.71 -15.56 14.13
CA HIS A 798 -11.17 -15.72 14.08
C HIS A 798 -11.70 -15.63 12.64
N MET A 799 -11.20 -14.67 11.86
CA MET A 799 -11.55 -14.56 10.44
C MET A 799 -11.21 -15.84 9.67
N LEU A 800 -10.02 -16.40 9.86
CA LEU A 800 -9.61 -17.66 9.21
C LEU A 800 -10.49 -18.84 9.64
N TRP A 801 -10.95 -18.88 10.90
CA TRP A 801 -11.90 -19.88 11.38
C TRP A 801 -13.28 -19.72 10.72
N GLU A 802 -13.79 -18.51 10.59
CA GLU A 802 -15.07 -18.20 9.90
C GLU A 802 -15.01 -18.64 8.43
N MET A 803 -13.91 -18.31 7.75
CA MET A 803 -13.68 -18.68 6.35
C MET A 803 -13.61 -20.21 6.18
N ASP A 804 -12.85 -20.92 7.05
CA ASP A 804 -12.75 -22.38 7.00
C ASP A 804 -14.12 -23.03 7.23
N SER A 805 -14.84 -22.61 8.26
CA SER A 805 -16.19 -23.11 8.57
C SER A 805 -17.17 -22.90 7.42
N TRP A 806 -17.07 -21.75 6.74
CA TRP A 806 -17.91 -21.42 5.58
C TRP A 806 -17.61 -22.31 4.38
N LEU A 807 -16.33 -22.50 4.06
CA LEU A 807 -15.88 -23.31 2.94
C LEU A 807 -16.16 -24.81 3.16
N GLU A 808 -15.93 -25.34 4.37
CA GLU A 808 -16.26 -26.74 4.70
C GLU A 808 -17.75 -26.99 4.52
N LYS A 809 -18.61 -26.05 4.94
CA LYS A 809 -20.07 -26.19 4.88
C LYS A 809 -20.63 -26.07 3.48
N TYR A 810 -20.19 -25.08 2.71
CA TYR A 810 -20.87 -24.68 1.48
C TYR A 810 -20.10 -24.96 0.19
N VAL A 811 -18.82 -25.23 0.26
CA VAL A 811 -17.99 -25.57 -0.90
C VAL A 811 -17.64 -27.07 -0.88
N LYS A 812 -16.99 -27.53 0.18
CA LYS A 812 -16.61 -28.95 0.29
C LYS A 812 -17.80 -29.86 0.51
N GLY A 813 -18.76 -29.41 1.32
CA GLY A 813 -20.03 -30.10 1.57
C GLY A 813 -21.14 -29.84 0.56
N ALA A 814 -20.88 -29.11 -0.53
CA ALA A 814 -21.85 -28.90 -1.60
C ALA A 814 -22.22 -30.22 -2.27
N LYS A 815 -23.54 -30.49 -2.42
CA LYS A 815 -24.09 -31.71 -3.01
C LYS A 815 -24.43 -31.53 -4.47
#